data_f9cf5c93c4b5260209e4d941cb4afc91
#
_entry.id   f9cf5c93c4b5260209e4d941cb4afc91
#
_cell.length_a   1.000
_cell.length_b   1.000
_cell.length_c   1.000
_cell.angle_alpha   90.00
_cell.angle_beta   90.00
_cell.angle_gamma   90.00
#
_symmetry.space_group_name_H-M   'P 1'
#
loop_
_entity.id
_entity.type
_entity.pdbx_description
1 polymer ?
#
loop_
_entity_poly.entity_id
_entity_poly.type
_entity_poly.pdbx_seq_one_letter_code
_entity_poly.pdbx_strand_id
1 'polypeptide(L)'
;MKFNAMFQPIEIGPMTVKNRFVVPPMGNNFANTDGTMSEQSAAYYRERAKGGFGLITIEATVVHKGAKGGPRKPCLYDDSTIESFRKVIDGCHAEGAKVSIQLQNAGPEGNAKNAGAPITAATSIPSVCGRDIPKQLTTEEVYELIKGYGEAARRAMEAGADAVEIHMAHGYLVSTFLSLRTNKRVDEFGGCFENRMRFSRLIIEEVKKATQGKIAVLARINCADEVPGGLDVHDSAAIAAYLESCGLDGLHVSRAVHIKDEFMWAPTVIHGGFSAAEVEEIKRAVNIPVITVGRYTEPQFAELMVKEGRADLVAFGRQSLADPAMPKKAQEERLEDMTPCIACLQGCVANMYAGNPVCCLTNPFLGHEAEPLEKAEEPKKVMVIGGGVAGLSAAFIAKERGHEVTLYEAGDVLGGNMRLAAYPPGKGDITNMIRSYIHRCQKDGVKIVMNCEVTPELIKEEKPDSVIIATGSKTLILPIEGIDNPAIIHGSDLLDGKRAAGKKVLVVGGGMVGCETAAFLGEQEHDVTVIEFRDTVGADVIHEHRVYLMKDFEDYGIKEITGAKVCKFYEDGVEYETADGVRHESRGYDSVILSMGFRNYNPLEEKIKDLVPETHVIGDAIRARRALDATKEAYEVASRI
;
A
#
# COMPACT_ATOMS: atom_id res chain seq x y z
N MET A 1 20.21 22.67 -8.19
CA MET A 1 19.11 21.69 -8.07
C MET A 1 19.71 20.36 -7.63
N LYS A 2 19.23 19.82 -6.51
CA LYS A 2 19.79 18.61 -5.85
C LYS A 2 19.49 17.31 -6.62
N PHE A 3 18.39 17.29 -7.40
CA PHE A 3 17.90 16.12 -8.16
C PHE A 3 17.87 16.42 -9.66
N ASN A 4 19.02 16.74 -10.24
CA ASN A 4 19.10 17.24 -11.62
C ASN A 4 18.72 16.17 -12.66
N ALA A 5 19.11 14.91 -12.47
CA ALA A 5 18.80 13.83 -13.40
C ALA A 5 17.29 13.52 -13.44
N MET A 6 16.63 13.50 -12.27
CA MET A 6 15.18 13.27 -12.18
C MET A 6 14.35 14.35 -12.86
N PHE A 7 14.83 15.59 -12.97
CA PHE A 7 14.12 16.70 -13.60
C PHE A 7 14.50 16.96 -15.07
N GLN A 8 15.32 16.11 -15.68
CA GLN A 8 15.57 16.17 -17.12
C GLN A 8 14.40 15.56 -17.91
N PRO A 9 13.96 16.21 -19.00
CA PRO A 9 12.95 15.61 -19.87
C PRO A 9 13.46 14.35 -20.55
N ILE A 10 12.55 13.56 -21.09
CA ILE A 10 12.84 12.34 -21.85
C ILE A 10 11.83 12.11 -22.96
N GLU A 11 12.31 11.61 -24.09
CA GLU A 11 11.49 11.16 -25.22
C GLU A 11 11.13 9.67 -25.04
N ILE A 12 9.84 9.34 -25.22
CA ILE A 12 9.33 7.96 -25.27
C ILE A 12 8.42 7.87 -26.50
N GLY A 13 8.93 7.27 -27.59
CA GLY A 13 8.26 7.31 -28.87
C GLY A 13 7.93 8.77 -29.28
N PRO A 14 6.68 9.10 -29.63
CA PRO A 14 6.29 10.45 -30.04
C PRO A 14 6.04 11.44 -28.89
N MET A 15 6.13 11.01 -27.61
CA MET A 15 5.87 11.91 -26.48
C MET A 15 7.14 12.36 -25.77
N THR A 16 7.15 13.65 -25.33
CA THR A 16 8.16 14.20 -24.43
C THR A 16 7.59 14.28 -23.01
N VAL A 17 8.22 13.61 -22.06
CA VAL A 17 7.87 13.66 -20.63
C VAL A 17 8.77 14.68 -19.93
N LYS A 18 8.18 15.63 -19.18
CA LYS A 18 8.88 16.78 -18.57
C LYS A 18 9.93 16.43 -17.50
N ASN A 19 9.84 15.25 -16.89
CA ASN A 19 10.76 14.76 -15.86
C ASN A 19 10.66 13.22 -15.75
N ARG A 20 11.44 12.61 -14.84
CA ARG A 20 11.56 11.15 -14.69
C ARG A 20 10.66 10.56 -13.60
N PHE A 21 9.76 11.34 -12.99
CA PHE A 21 8.82 10.87 -11.99
C PHE A 21 7.57 10.29 -12.64
N VAL A 22 7.26 9.01 -12.34
CA VAL A 22 6.13 8.28 -12.91
C VAL A 22 5.15 7.86 -11.81
N VAL A 23 3.85 8.02 -12.05
CA VAL A 23 2.80 7.33 -11.33
C VAL A 23 2.49 6.03 -12.08
N PRO A 24 2.79 4.85 -11.51
CA PRO A 24 2.50 3.57 -12.17
C PRO A 24 0.99 3.27 -12.10
N PRO A 25 0.49 2.35 -12.93
CA PRO A 25 -0.90 1.92 -12.89
C PRO A 25 -1.19 1.18 -11.59
N MET A 26 -2.06 1.75 -10.76
CA MET A 26 -2.47 1.19 -9.46
C MET A 26 -3.98 1.13 -9.38
N GLY A 27 -4.54 -0.05 -9.15
CA GLY A 27 -5.96 -0.21 -8.88
C GLY A 27 -6.38 0.60 -7.65
N ASN A 28 -7.34 1.51 -7.82
CA ASN A 28 -7.80 2.40 -6.75
C ASN A 28 -9.28 2.23 -6.38
N ASN A 29 -10.06 1.51 -7.20
CA ASN A 29 -11.49 1.31 -7.05
C ASN A 29 -12.32 2.61 -7.00
N PHE A 30 -11.85 3.69 -7.66
CA PHE A 30 -12.63 4.93 -7.80
C PHE A 30 -13.50 4.95 -9.05
N ALA A 31 -13.23 4.11 -10.06
CA ALA A 31 -14.07 4.02 -11.26
C ALA A 31 -15.51 3.58 -10.92
N ASN A 32 -16.45 3.95 -11.77
CA ASN A 32 -17.84 3.53 -11.67
C ASN A 32 -17.99 2.05 -12.02
N THR A 33 -19.07 1.43 -11.59
CA THR A 33 -19.33 0.00 -11.84
C THR A 33 -19.63 -0.32 -13.30
N ASP A 34 -20.06 0.67 -14.08
CA ASP A 34 -20.26 0.57 -15.55
C ASP A 34 -18.96 0.62 -16.35
N GLY A 35 -17.82 0.94 -15.71
CA GLY A 35 -16.50 1.02 -16.33
C GLY A 35 -16.10 2.42 -16.76
N THR A 36 -16.90 3.44 -16.51
CA THR A 36 -16.54 4.85 -16.71
C THR A 36 -15.67 5.37 -15.59
N MET A 37 -14.85 6.38 -15.88
CA MET A 37 -14.08 7.11 -14.86
C MET A 37 -15.01 8.05 -14.08
N SER A 38 -14.90 8.05 -12.75
CA SER A 38 -15.69 8.93 -11.88
C SER A 38 -15.02 10.31 -11.72
N GLU A 39 -15.75 11.28 -11.13
CA GLU A 39 -15.16 12.57 -10.73
C GLU A 39 -14.02 12.40 -9.71
N GLN A 40 -14.17 11.42 -8.80
CA GLN A 40 -13.10 11.07 -7.86
C GLN A 40 -11.86 10.53 -8.58
N SER A 41 -12.03 9.71 -9.64
CA SER A 41 -10.91 9.28 -10.49
C SER A 41 -10.21 10.48 -11.14
N ALA A 42 -10.98 11.43 -11.68
CA ALA A 42 -10.42 12.61 -12.32
C ALA A 42 -9.64 13.48 -11.33
N ALA A 43 -10.19 13.74 -10.16
CA ALA A 43 -9.53 14.50 -9.10
C ALA A 43 -8.24 13.80 -8.59
N TYR A 44 -8.31 12.47 -8.39
CA TYR A 44 -7.18 11.65 -7.97
C TYR A 44 -5.98 11.76 -8.91
N TYR A 45 -6.16 11.59 -10.21
CA TYR A 45 -5.06 11.67 -11.17
C TYR A 45 -4.56 13.12 -11.35
N ARG A 46 -5.48 14.09 -11.38
CA ARG A 46 -5.13 15.51 -11.48
C ARG A 46 -4.27 15.98 -10.29
N GLU A 47 -4.56 15.54 -9.07
CA GLU A 47 -3.76 15.96 -7.90
C GLU A 47 -2.30 15.51 -8.00
N ARG A 48 -2.02 14.35 -8.57
CA ARG A 48 -0.65 13.86 -8.84
C ARG A 48 0.02 14.64 -9.96
N ALA A 49 -0.72 14.98 -11.01
CA ALA A 49 -0.21 15.85 -12.08
C ALA A 49 0.18 17.23 -11.56
N LYS A 50 -0.69 17.86 -10.75
CA LYS A 50 -0.46 19.13 -10.02
C LYS A 50 0.73 19.03 -9.08
N GLY A 51 0.96 17.87 -8.48
CA GLY A 51 2.11 17.55 -7.62
C GLY A 51 3.43 17.42 -8.37
N GLY A 52 3.42 17.45 -9.70
CA GLY A 52 4.62 17.53 -10.53
C GLY A 52 5.08 16.25 -11.18
N PHE A 53 4.34 15.15 -11.09
CA PHE A 53 4.66 13.93 -11.84
C PHE A 53 4.65 14.20 -13.35
N GLY A 54 5.65 13.65 -14.06
CA GLY A 54 5.81 13.84 -15.51
C GLY A 54 4.95 12.89 -16.34
N LEU A 55 4.86 11.63 -15.92
CA LEU A 55 4.04 10.60 -16.56
C LEU A 55 3.08 9.98 -15.54
N ILE A 56 1.80 9.91 -15.91
CA ILE A 56 0.75 9.29 -15.10
C ILE A 56 0.17 8.13 -15.90
N THR A 57 0.26 6.91 -15.36
CA THR A 57 -0.38 5.75 -15.98
C THR A 57 -1.69 5.44 -15.26
N ILE A 58 -2.79 5.57 -15.98
CA ILE A 58 -4.13 5.18 -15.51
C ILE A 58 -4.13 3.66 -15.25
N GLU A 59 -4.79 3.26 -14.16
CA GLU A 59 -4.83 1.87 -13.70
C GLU A 59 -5.27 0.88 -14.79
N ALA A 60 -5.01 -0.40 -14.53
CA ALA A 60 -5.41 -1.52 -15.36
C ALA A 60 -6.83 -1.39 -15.90
N THR A 61 -6.94 -1.10 -17.18
CA THR A 61 -8.16 -0.78 -17.93
C THR A 61 -8.54 -1.94 -18.83
N VAL A 62 -9.79 -2.38 -18.73
CA VAL A 62 -10.29 -3.60 -19.38
C VAL A 62 -10.50 -3.38 -20.87
N VAL A 63 -9.85 -4.21 -21.71
CA VAL A 63 -9.87 -4.11 -23.18
C VAL A 63 -10.95 -4.94 -23.87
N HIS A 64 -11.59 -5.87 -23.15
CA HIS A 64 -12.56 -6.80 -23.72
C HIS A 64 -13.68 -7.10 -22.71
N LYS A 65 -14.93 -7.11 -23.19
CA LYS A 65 -16.09 -7.51 -22.41
C LYS A 65 -15.91 -8.97 -21.96
N GLY A 66 -16.00 -9.21 -20.66
CA GLY A 66 -15.69 -10.52 -20.09
C GLY A 66 -14.27 -10.68 -19.52
N ALA A 67 -13.46 -9.60 -19.57
CA ALA A 67 -12.10 -9.60 -18.99
C ALA A 67 -11.99 -8.83 -17.65
N LYS A 68 -13.13 -8.45 -17.06
CA LYS A 68 -13.20 -7.59 -15.86
C LYS A 68 -12.82 -8.36 -14.59
N GLY A 69 -11.69 -8.01 -13.98
CA GLY A 69 -11.19 -8.67 -12.76
C GLY A 69 -11.88 -8.21 -11.46
N GLY A 70 -12.50 -7.02 -11.45
CA GLY A 70 -13.19 -6.46 -10.29
C GLY A 70 -14.35 -5.55 -10.66
N PRO A 71 -15.25 -5.22 -9.73
CA PRO A 71 -16.48 -4.48 -10.03
C PRO A 71 -16.21 -3.04 -10.47
N ARG A 72 -15.21 -2.38 -9.88
CA ARG A 72 -14.86 -0.97 -10.13
C ARG A 72 -13.59 -0.85 -10.97
N LYS A 73 -13.55 -1.54 -12.13
CA LYS A 73 -12.44 -1.44 -13.08
C LYS A 73 -12.83 -0.59 -14.27
N PRO A 74 -11.98 0.39 -14.67
CA PRO A 74 -12.23 1.17 -15.86
C PRO A 74 -12.19 0.27 -17.10
N CYS A 75 -12.98 0.63 -18.11
CA CYS A 75 -13.17 -0.18 -19.32
C CYS A 75 -13.00 0.66 -20.58
N LEU A 76 -12.30 0.13 -21.58
CA LEU A 76 -12.12 0.73 -22.91
C LEU A 76 -12.54 -0.21 -24.06
N TYR A 77 -13.48 -1.13 -23.78
CA TYR A 77 -14.04 -2.00 -24.81
C TYR A 77 -15.28 -1.42 -25.53
N ASP A 78 -15.73 -0.22 -25.11
CA ASP A 78 -16.89 0.46 -25.64
C ASP A 78 -16.62 1.95 -25.81
N ASP A 79 -17.08 2.56 -26.92
CA ASP A 79 -16.87 3.97 -27.24
C ASP A 79 -17.54 4.93 -26.25
N SER A 80 -18.62 4.49 -25.56
CA SER A 80 -19.34 5.28 -24.55
C SER A 80 -18.48 5.70 -23.37
N THR A 81 -17.36 5.03 -23.13
CA THR A 81 -16.45 5.35 -22.02
C THR A 81 -15.42 6.43 -22.35
N ILE A 82 -15.19 6.75 -23.65
CA ILE A 82 -14.14 7.67 -24.13
C ILE A 82 -14.19 9.01 -23.39
N GLU A 83 -15.38 9.63 -23.30
CA GLU A 83 -15.52 10.96 -22.71
C GLU A 83 -15.15 11.01 -21.23
N SER A 84 -15.39 9.92 -20.49
CA SER A 84 -14.99 9.83 -19.08
C SER A 84 -13.47 9.79 -18.90
N PHE A 85 -12.75 9.10 -19.80
CA PHE A 85 -11.28 9.12 -19.82
C PHE A 85 -10.74 10.47 -20.26
N ARG A 86 -11.36 11.13 -21.25
CA ARG A 86 -10.97 12.47 -21.71
C ARG A 86 -10.93 13.46 -20.55
N LYS A 87 -11.93 13.49 -19.67
CA LYS A 87 -11.95 14.36 -18.49
C LYS A 87 -10.74 14.15 -17.58
N VAL A 88 -10.35 12.89 -17.34
CA VAL A 88 -9.15 12.56 -16.54
C VAL A 88 -7.89 13.08 -17.23
N ILE A 89 -7.76 12.81 -18.53
CA ILE A 89 -6.58 13.15 -19.32
C ILE A 89 -6.41 14.66 -19.43
N ASP A 90 -7.48 15.38 -19.77
CA ASP A 90 -7.47 16.85 -19.88
C ASP A 90 -7.09 17.50 -18.53
N GLY A 91 -7.60 16.96 -17.42
CA GLY A 91 -7.23 17.40 -16.08
C GLY A 91 -5.73 17.22 -15.77
N CYS A 92 -5.13 16.12 -16.23
CA CYS A 92 -3.68 15.88 -16.08
C CYS A 92 -2.85 16.76 -17.04
N HIS A 93 -3.30 16.92 -18.28
CA HIS A 93 -2.64 17.79 -19.27
C HIS A 93 -2.63 19.26 -18.85
N ALA A 94 -3.71 19.75 -18.24
CA ALA A 94 -3.77 21.10 -17.69
C ALA A 94 -2.68 21.38 -16.64
N GLU A 95 -2.19 20.36 -15.96
CA GLU A 95 -1.09 20.42 -14.99
C GLU A 95 0.29 20.03 -15.62
N GLY A 96 0.31 19.83 -16.93
CA GLY A 96 1.53 19.55 -17.71
C GLY A 96 2.10 18.13 -17.57
N ALA A 97 1.31 17.16 -17.11
CA ALA A 97 1.69 15.74 -17.11
C ALA A 97 1.30 15.07 -18.41
N LYS A 98 2.04 14.03 -18.82
CA LYS A 98 1.68 13.09 -19.88
C LYS A 98 0.88 11.93 -19.29
N VAL A 99 -0.05 11.36 -20.07
CA VAL A 99 -0.95 10.31 -19.61
C VAL A 99 -0.82 9.05 -20.47
N SER A 100 -0.55 7.92 -19.82
CA SER A 100 -0.63 6.58 -20.37
C SER A 100 -1.85 5.85 -19.80
N ILE A 101 -2.43 4.91 -20.55
CA ILE A 101 -3.49 4.01 -20.06
C ILE A 101 -2.99 2.58 -20.11
N GLN A 102 -3.03 1.85 -18.98
CA GLN A 102 -2.64 0.44 -18.97
C GLN A 102 -3.77 -0.44 -19.52
N LEU A 103 -3.53 -1.10 -20.63
CA LEU A 103 -4.45 -2.02 -21.30
C LEU A 103 -4.32 -3.42 -20.70
N GLN A 104 -5.41 -3.97 -20.16
CA GLN A 104 -5.39 -5.23 -19.42
C GLN A 104 -6.54 -6.16 -19.79
N ASN A 105 -6.22 -7.46 -19.78
CA ASN A 105 -7.17 -8.54 -19.58
C ASN A 105 -6.71 -9.34 -18.35
N ALA A 106 -7.59 -9.49 -17.36
CA ALA A 106 -7.24 -10.13 -16.10
C ALA A 106 -6.81 -11.60 -16.25
N GLY A 107 -7.27 -12.28 -17.30
CA GLY A 107 -6.88 -13.67 -17.53
C GLY A 107 -7.26 -14.59 -16.36
N PRO A 108 -6.35 -15.48 -15.93
CA PRO A 108 -6.60 -16.43 -14.84
C PRO A 108 -6.73 -15.74 -13.47
N GLU A 109 -6.26 -14.50 -13.33
CA GLU A 109 -6.41 -13.67 -12.11
C GLU A 109 -7.78 -12.96 -12.06
N GLY A 110 -8.62 -13.17 -13.06
CA GLY A 110 -9.97 -12.64 -13.15
C GLY A 110 -10.95 -13.37 -12.24
N ASN A 111 -12.21 -12.92 -12.32
CA ASN A 111 -13.32 -13.53 -11.61
C ASN A 111 -14.51 -13.62 -12.57
N ALA A 112 -15.01 -14.81 -12.85
CA ALA A 112 -16.08 -15.08 -13.80
C ALA A 112 -17.37 -14.31 -13.45
N LYS A 113 -17.68 -14.13 -12.16
CA LYS A 113 -18.84 -13.35 -11.69
C LYS A 113 -18.71 -11.88 -12.06
N ASN A 114 -17.55 -11.27 -11.88
CA ASN A 114 -17.31 -9.86 -12.22
C ASN A 114 -17.23 -9.65 -13.73
N ALA A 115 -16.67 -10.63 -14.45
CA ALA A 115 -16.53 -10.62 -15.89
C ALA A 115 -17.88 -10.85 -16.63
N GLY A 116 -18.80 -11.54 -16.00
CA GLY A 116 -20.05 -12.01 -16.64
C GLY A 116 -19.82 -13.06 -17.73
N ALA A 117 -18.62 -13.70 -17.74
CA ALA A 117 -18.19 -14.70 -18.69
C ALA A 117 -17.10 -15.60 -18.05
N PRO A 118 -16.83 -16.81 -18.58
CA PRO A 118 -15.71 -17.60 -18.14
C PRO A 118 -14.38 -16.85 -18.29
N ILE A 119 -13.52 -16.90 -17.28
CA ILE A 119 -12.16 -16.38 -17.36
C ILE A 119 -11.33 -17.22 -18.35
N THR A 120 -10.34 -16.59 -18.97
CA THR A 120 -9.56 -17.21 -20.06
C THR A 120 -8.05 -17.11 -19.80
N ALA A 121 -7.26 -18.03 -20.36
CA ALA A 121 -5.80 -18.01 -20.28
C ALA A 121 -5.16 -18.70 -21.50
N ALA A 122 -3.83 -18.68 -21.57
CA ALA A 122 -3.08 -19.44 -22.57
C ALA A 122 -3.39 -20.93 -22.49
N THR A 123 -3.51 -21.48 -21.29
CA THR A 123 -3.92 -22.86 -20.98
C THR A 123 -4.79 -22.90 -19.74
N SER A 124 -5.53 -24.00 -19.51
CA SER A 124 -6.45 -24.16 -18.37
C SER A 124 -5.72 -24.44 -17.04
N ILE A 125 -4.65 -23.69 -16.76
CA ILE A 125 -3.92 -23.76 -15.49
C ILE A 125 -4.51 -22.68 -14.57
N PRO A 126 -5.12 -23.07 -13.43
CA PRO A 126 -5.71 -22.10 -12.51
C PRO A 126 -4.63 -21.28 -11.80
N SER A 127 -4.94 -20.01 -11.51
CA SER A 127 -4.18 -19.23 -10.53
C SER A 127 -4.48 -19.72 -9.12
N VAL A 128 -3.51 -19.69 -8.23
CA VAL A 128 -3.73 -19.98 -6.79
C VAL A 128 -4.58 -18.91 -6.11
N CYS A 129 -4.57 -17.70 -6.64
CA CYS A 129 -5.40 -16.58 -6.16
C CYS A 129 -6.77 -16.57 -6.86
N GLY A 130 -6.87 -17.21 -8.04
CA GLY A 130 -8.11 -17.36 -8.81
C GLY A 130 -9.02 -18.42 -8.21
N ARG A 131 -10.32 -18.17 -8.26
CA ARG A 131 -11.35 -19.14 -7.78
C ARG A 131 -11.89 -20.03 -8.89
N ASP A 132 -11.60 -19.71 -10.13
CA ASP A 132 -12.15 -20.34 -11.32
C ASP A 132 -11.03 -21.02 -12.13
N ILE A 133 -11.36 -22.13 -12.82
CA ILE A 133 -10.46 -22.73 -13.80
C ILE A 133 -10.61 -21.95 -15.10
N PRO A 134 -9.54 -21.33 -15.64
CA PRO A 134 -9.64 -20.58 -16.87
C PRO A 134 -9.87 -21.52 -18.07
N LYS A 135 -10.71 -21.07 -18.99
CA LYS A 135 -10.85 -21.69 -20.30
C LYS A 135 -9.59 -21.40 -21.12
N GLN A 136 -8.96 -22.40 -21.72
CA GLN A 136 -7.93 -22.18 -22.72
C GLN A 136 -8.53 -21.48 -23.95
N LEU A 137 -7.92 -20.37 -24.38
CA LEU A 137 -8.31 -19.65 -25.58
C LEU A 137 -8.06 -20.52 -26.83
N THR A 138 -9.01 -20.52 -27.78
CA THR A 138 -8.73 -21.04 -29.13
C THR A 138 -7.83 -20.07 -29.88
N THR A 139 -7.26 -20.50 -31.01
CA THR A 139 -6.43 -19.64 -31.88
C THR A 139 -7.23 -18.45 -32.39
N GLU A 140 -8.49 -18.65 -32.78
CA GLU A 140 -9.41 -17.61 -33.25
C GLU A 140 -9.70 -16.58 -32.15
N GLU A 141 -9.97 -17.03 -30.93
CA GLU A 141 -10.20 -16.16 -29.78
C GLU A 141 -8.96 -15.31 -29.43
N VAL A 142 -7.74 -15.85 -29.61
CA VAL A 142 -6.51 -15.08 -29.46
C VAL A 142 -6.45 -13.93 -30.48
N TYR A 143 -6.77 -14.20 -31.75
CA TYR A 143 -6.81 -13.15 -32.80
C TYR A 143 -7.91 -12.11 -32.54
N GLU A 144 -9.06 -12.50 -31.99
CA GLU A 144 -10.12 -11.55 -31.60
C GLU A 144 -9.63 -10.63 -30.46
N LEU A 145 -8.93 -11.17 -29.47
CA LEU A 145 -8.37 -10.37 -28.39
C LEU A 145 -7.31 -9.37 -28.88
N ILE A 146 -6.46 -9.76 -29.85
CA ILE A 146 -5.48 -8.85 -30.47
C ILE A 146 -6.19 -7.62 -31.04
N LYS A 147 -7.30 -7.82 -31.79
CA LYS A 147 -8.13 -6.71 -32.29
C LYS A 147 -8.71 -5.88 -31.14
N GLY A 148 -9.14 -6.53 -30.05
CA GLY A 148 -9.65 -5.86 -28.86
C GLY A 148 -8.64 -4.90 -28.23
N TYR A 149 -7.36 -5.27 -28.16
CA TYR A 149 -6.28 -4.38 -27.72
C TYR A 149 -6.09 -3.19 -28.67
N GLY A 150 -6.13 -3.40 -30.00
CA GLY A 150 -6.06 -2.33 -30.98
C GLY A 150 -7.21 -1.33 -30.84
N GLU A 151 -8.44 -1.82 -30.70
CA GLU A 151 -9.63 -0.98 -30.51
C GLU A 151 -9.60 -0.21 -29.18
N ALA A 152 -9.11 -0.81 -28.09
CA ALA A 152 -8.91 -0.12 -26.82
C ALA A 152 -7.85 0.99 -26.94
N ALA A 153 -6.75 0.75 -27.68
CA ALA A 153 -5.73 1.75 -27.92
C ALA A 153 -6.23 2.90 -28.81
N ARG A 154 -7.08 2.62 -29.83
CA ARG A 154 -7.79 3.65 -30.61
C ARG A 154 -8.62 4.56 -29.70
N ARG A 155 -9.42 3.96 -28.80
CA ARG A 155 -10.24 4.72 -27.84
C ARG A 155 -9.39 5.54 -26.87
N ALA A 156 -8.26 4.98 -26.40
CA ALA A 156 -7.30 5.71 -25.56
C ALA A 156 -6.76 6.95 -26.28
N MET A 157 -6.34 6.81 -27.55
CA MET A 157 -5.88 7.92 -28.38
C MET A 157 -6.99 8.95 -28.63
N GLU A 158 -8.21 8.53 -28.91
CA GLU A 158 -9.37 9.43 -29.09
C GLU A 158 -9.74 10.17 -27.81
N ALA A 159 -9.53 9.54 -26.64
CA ALA A 159 -9.68 10.21 -25.35
C ALA A 159 -8.57 11.22 -25.08
N GLY A 160 -7.48 11.25 -25.86
CA GLY A 160 -6.36 12.19 -25.74
C GLY A 160 -5.13 11.62 -25.01
N ALA A 161 -5.04 10.30 -24.77
CA ALA A 161 -3.87 9.70 -24.14
C ALA A 161 -2.61 9.89 -24.98
N ASP A 162 -1.48 10.12 -24.33
CA ASP A 162 -0.15 10.26 -24.96
C ASP A 162 0.51 8.88 -25.18
N ALA A 163 0.07 7.87 -24.42
CA ALA A 163 0.59 6.51 -24.50
C ALA A 163 -0.45 5.47 -24.09
N VAL A 164 -0.18 4.22 -24.45
CA VAL A 164 -0.78 3.05 -23.83
C VAL A 164 0.33 2.13 -23.30
N GLU A 165 0.04 1.43 -22.20
CA GLU A 165 0.92 0.42 -21.61
C GLU A 165 0.25 -0.94 -21.69
N ILE A 166 0.82 -1.90 -22.43
CA ILE A 166 0.29 -3.26 -22.53
C ILE A 166 0.73 -4.04 -21.28
N HIS A 167 -0.24 -4.56 -20.51
CA HIS A 167 0.06 -5.32 -19.30
C HIS A 167 0.48 -6.75 -19.62
N MET A 168 1.79 -7.04 -19.59
CA MET A 168 2.43 -8.33 -19.87
C MET A 168 3.09 -8.95 -18.63
N ALA A 169 2.69 -8.54 -17.43
CA ALA A 169 3.28 -8.93 -16.14
C ALA A 169 2.26 -9.62 -15.21
N HIS A 170 2.72 -10.06 -14.03
CA HIS A 170 1.94 -10.42 -12.85
C HIS A 170 1.02 -11.64 -13.01
N GLY A 171 1.20 -12.48 -14.02
CA GLY A 171 0.32 -13.64 -14.26
C GLY A 171 -0.99 -13.32 -14.98
N TYR A 172 -1.23 -12.06 -15.40
CA TYR A 172 -2.39 -11.70 -16.21
C TYR A 172 -2.31 -12.31 -17.62
N LEU A 173 -3.37 -12.17 -18.41
CA LEU A 173 -3.55 -12.92 -19.65
C LEU A 173 -2.30 -12.94 -20.52
N VAL A 174 -1.73 -11.79 -20.91
CA VAL A 174 -0.56 -11.74 -21.82
C VAL A 174 0.66 -12.42 -21.19
N SER A 175 0.89 -12.20 -19.88
CA SER A 175 1.95 -12.88 -19.13
C SER A 175 1.85 -14.40 -19.21
N THR A 176 0.63 -14.96 -19.25
CA THR A 176 0.45 -16.42 -19.34
C THR A 176 0.95 -17.04 -20.63
N PHE A 177 1.09 -16.26 -21.70
CA PHE A 177 1.66 -16.74 -22.97
C PHE A 177 3.20 -16.74 -22.95
N LEU A 178 3.83 -15.86 -22.20
CA LEU A 178 5.29 -15.70 -22.18
C LEU A 178 6.00 -16.86 -21.47
N SER A 179 5.47 -17.29 -20.32
CA SER A 179 6.12 -18.27 -19.45
C SER A 179 5.84 -19.71 -19.83
N LEU A 180 6.88 -20.55 -19.91
CA LEU A 180 6.74 -22.02 -20.06
C LEU A 180 5.99 -22.67 -18.88
N ARG A 181 5.94 -22.03 -17.73
CA ARG A 181 5.17 -22.49 -16.58
C ARG A 181 3.67 -22.53 -16.89
N THR A 182 3.15 -21.54 -17.58
CA THR A 182 1.71 -21.33 -17.83
C THR A 182 1.30 -21.63 -19.28
N ASN A 183 2.20 -21.49 -20.26
CA ASN A 183 1.91 -21.77 -21.66
C ASN A 183 2.28 -23.22 -22.03
N LYS A 184 1.27 -24.08 -22.11
CA LYS A 184 1.39 -25.48 -22.55
C LYS A 184 0.73 -25.71 -23.91
N ARG A 185 0.54 -24.65 -24.70
CA ARG A 185 -0.06 -24.72 -26.04
C ARG A 185 0.84 -25.46 -27.02
N VAL A 186 0.21 -26.14 -27.97
CA VAL A 186 0.88 -26.89 -29.05
C VAL A 186 0.62 -26.31 -30.44
N ASP A 187 -0.06 -25.15 -30.47
CA ASP A 187 -0.31 -24.35 -31.69
C ASP A 187 0.76 -23.26 -31.88
N GLU A 188 0.50 -22.36 -32.84
CA GLU A 188 1.42 -21.24 -33.18
C GLU A 188 1.66 -20.22 -32.04
N PHE A 189 0.96 -20.30 -30.91
CA PHE A 189 1.13 -19.44 -29.73
C PHE A 189 1.86 -20.14 -28.58
N GLY A 190 2.40 -21.34 -28.76
CA GLY A 190 3.08 -22.11 -27.72
C GLY A 190 4.34 -22.84 -28.20
N GLY A 191 5.07 -23.45 -27.27
CA GLY A 191 6.30 -24.18 -27.54
C GLY A 191 7.54 -23.29 -27.57
N CYS A 192 8.11 -23.00 -28.74
CA CYS A 192 9.34 -22.22 -28.87
C CYS A 192 9.16 -20.74 -28.45
N PHE A 193 10.27 -20.04 -28.24
CA PHE A 193 10.28 -18.65 -27.81
C PHE A 193 9.45 -17.76 -28.73
N GLU A 194 9.67 -17.82 -30.03
CA GLU A 194 8.98 -16.99 -31.03
C GLU A 194 7.46 -17.19 -31.01
N ASN A 195 7.00 -18.41 -30.79
CA ASN A 195 5.58 -18.73 -30.70
C ASN A 195 4.97 -18.16 -29.42
N ARG A 196 5.67 -18.28 -28.28
CA ARG A 196 5.20 -17.69 -27.02
C ARG A 196 5.16 -16.17 -27.08
N MET A 197 6.08 -15.54 -27.83
CA MET A 197 6.13 -14.10 -28.05
C MET A 197 5.12 -13.61 -29.09
N ARG A 198 4.55 -14.48 -29.92
CA ARG A 198 3.64 -14.13 -31.03
C ARG A 198 2.45 -13.30 -30.58
N PHE A 199 1.82 -13.66 -29.47
CA PHE A 199 0.67 -12.90 -28.96
C PHE A 199 1.06 -11.46 -28.62
N SER A 200 2.14 -11.26 -27.86
CA SER A 200 2.66 -9.94 -27.50
C SER A 200 3.07 -9.12 -28.72
N ARG A 201 3.77 -9.73 -29.69
CA ARG A 201 4.15 -9.08 -30.94
C ARG A 201 2.93 -8.58 -31.73
N LEU A 202 1.94 -9.47 -31.94
CA LEU A 202 0.75 -9.11 -32.71
C LEU A 202 -0.10 -8.04 -32.01
N ILE A 203 -0.12 -8.00 -30.66
CA ILE A 203 -0.76 -6.89 -29.92
C ILE A 203 -0.03 -5.57 -30.22
N ILE A 204 1.30 -5.54 -30.13
CA ILE A 204 2.08 -4.32 -30.42
C ILE A 204 1.81 -3.82 -31.86
N GLU A 205 1.87 -4.73 -32.83
CA GLU A 205 1.61 -4.42 -34.25
C GLU A 205 0.19 -3.85 -34.44
N GLU A 206 -0.84 -4.48 -33.88
CA GLU A 206 -2.22 -4.03 -34.01
C GLU A 206 -2.47 -2.70 -33.27
N VAL A 207 -1.89 -2.49 -32.08
CA VAL A 207 -1.96 -1.24 -31.33
C VAL A 207 -1.32 -0.10 -32.13
N LYS A 208 -0.10 -0.29 -32.67
CA LYS A 208 0.56 0.72 -33.52
C LYS A 208 -0.21 1.03 -34.80
N LYS A 209 -0.79 0.02 -35.41
CA LYS A 209 -1.66 0.20 -36.60
C LYS A 209 -2.92 1.00 -36.24
N ALA A 210 -3.62 0.65 -35.14
CA ALA A 210 -4.86 1.31 -34.72
C ALA A 210 -4.62 2.77 -34.30
N THR A 211 -3.48 3.07 -33.69
CA THR A 211 -3.09 4.42 -33.26
C THR A 211 -2.33 5.20 -34.33
N GLN A 212 -2.02 4.59 -35.47
CA GLN A 212 -1.24 5.19 -36.55
C GLN A 212 0.13 5.73 -36.09
N GLY A 213 0.71 5.16 -35.02
CA GLY A 213 1.95 5.61 -34.42
C GLY A 213 1.90 7.00 -33.76
N LYS A 214 0.70 7.55 -33.52
CA LYS A 214 0.52 8.90 -32.96
C LYS A 214 0.75 8.98 -31.44
N ILE A 215 0.64 7.86 -30.74
CA ILE A 215 0.91 7.75 -29.30
C ILE A 215 1.96 6.69 -29.02
N ALA A 216 2.66 6.79 -27.90
CA ALA A 216 3.68 5.83 -27.50
C ALA A 216 3.04 4.49 -27.08
N VAL A 217 3.74 3.39 -27.35
CA VAL A 217 3.35 2.04 -26.94
C VAL A 217 4.38 1.50 -25.96
N LEU A 218 3.98 1.34 -24.72
CA LEU A 218 4.77 0.77 -23.64
C LEU A 218 4.30 -0.65 -23.34
N ALA A 219 5.16 -1.44 -22.71
CA ALA A 219 4.78 -2.71 -22.11
C ALA A 219 5.26 -2.81 -20.67
N ARG A 220 4.46 -3.45 -19.82
CA ARG A 220 4.89 -3.80 -18.46
C ARG A 220 5.19 -5.29 -18.41
N ILE A 221 6.43 -5.66 -18.01
CA ILE A 221 6.88 -7.04 -17.82
C ILE A 221 7.38 -7.26 -16.38
N ASN A 222 7.52 -8.51 -15.95
CA ASN A 222 8.26 -8.84 -14.73
C ASN A 222 9.75 -8.93 -15.03
N CYS A 223 10.62 -8.54 -14.08
CA CYS A 223 12.03 -8.93 -14.12
C CYS A 223 12.22 -10.40 -13.70
N ALA A 224 11.36 -10.91 -12.82
CA ALA A 224 11.28 -12.30 -12.43
C ALA A 224 9.87 -12.64 -11.92
N ASP A 225 9.41 -13.88 -12.13
CA ASP A 225 8.09 -14.35 -11.67
C ASP A 225 8.09 -14.80 -10.20
N GLU A 226 9.25 -15.02 -9.59
CA GLU A 226 9.46 -15.48 -8.20
C GLU A 226 8.85 -16.85 -7.89
N VAL A 227 8.66 -17.68 -8.90
CA VAL A 227 8.07 -19.02 -8.75
C VAL A 227 8.89 -20.07 -9.51
N PRO A 228 8.98 -21.31 -9.04
CA PRO A 228 9.68 -22.38 -9.76
C PRO A 228 9.14 -22.57 -11.18
N GLY A 229 10.05 -22.56 -12.18
CA GLY A 229 9.71 -22.68 -13.60
C GLY A 229 9.05 -21.45 -14.21
N GLY A 230 8.94 -20.34 -13.47
CA GLY A 230 8.57 -19.03 -14.00
C GLY A 230 9.74 -18.36 -14.74
N LEU A 231 9.50 -17.17 -15.25
CA LEU A 231 10.51 -16.35 -15.89
C LEU A 231 11.54 -15.85 -14.87
N ASP A 232 12.82 -15.89 -15.24
CA ASP A 232 13.90 -15.22 -14.52
C ASP A 232 14.35 -13.93 -15.25
N VAL A 233 15.39 -13.27 -14.73
CA VAL A 233 15.88 -12.00 -15.29
C VAL A 233 16.46 -12.18 -16.69
N HIS A 234 17.10 -13.30 -17.00
CA HIS A 234 17.66 -13.57 -18.32
C HIS A 234 16.56 -13.81 -19.37
N ASP A 235 15.50 -14.56 -19.00
CA ASP A 235 14.31 -14.70 -19.82
C ASP A 235 13.69 -13.32 -20.11
N SER A 236 13.56 -12.51 -19.06
CA SER A 236 12.94 -11.18 -19.13
C SER A 236 13.77 -10.18 -19.96
N ALA A 237 15.09 -10.25 -19.91
CA ALA A 237 15.99 -9.47 -20.76
C ALA A 237 15.84 -9.87 -22.25
N ALA A 238 15.75 -11.17 -22.55
CA ALA A 238 15.49 -11.66 -23.92
C ALA A 238 14.11 -11.23 -24.43
N ILE A 239 13.07 -11.30 -23.59
CA ILE A 239 11.72 -10.82 -23.89
C ILE A 239 11.76 -9.31 -24.18
N ALA A 240 12.42 -8.51 -23.35
CA ALA A 240 12.54 -7.06 -23.52
C ALA A 240 13.19 -6.69 -24.87
N ALA A 241 14.31 -7.32 -25.22
CA ALA A 241 14.99 -7.10 -26.50
C ALA A 241 14.11 -7.50 -27.69
N TYR A 242 13.37 -8.60 -27.58
CA TYR A 242 12.42 -9.00 -28.61
C TYR A 242 11.27 -7.99 -28.78
N LEU A 243 10.68 -7.51 -27.69
CA LEU A 243 9.61 -6.49 -27.72
C LEU A 243 10.10 -5.17 -28.33
N GLU A 244 11.32 -4.73 -28.02
CA GLU A 244 11.96 -3.59 -28.69
C GLU A 244 12.03 -3.81 -30.20
N SER A 245 12.46 -4.98 -30.64
CA SER A 245 12.54 -5.32 -32.08
C SER A 245 11.17 -5.32 -32.79
N CYS A 246 10.07 -5.51 -32.03
CA CYS A 246 8.70 -5.39 -32.52
C CYS A 246 8.20 -3.94 -32.54
N GLY A 247 9.05 -2.97 -32.17
CA GLY A 247 8.74 -1.54 -32.24
C GLY A 247 8.12 -0.98 -30.96
N LEU A 248 8.34 -1.59 -29.79
CA LEU A 248 7.96 -1.02 -28.50
C LEU A 248 8.72 0.29 -28.26
N ASP A 249 8.07 1.31 -27.67
CA ASP A 249 8.65 2.63 -27.46
C ASP A 249 9.23 2.81 -26.05
N GLY A 250 8.82 2.00 -25.08
CA GLY A 250 9.31 2.05 -23.70
C GLY A 250 8.89 0.84 -22.89
N LEU A 251 9.64 0.54 -21.84
CA LEU A 251 9.45 -0.65 -21.00
C LEU A 251 9.25 -0.25 -19.53
N HIS A 252 8.27 -0.85 -18.88
CA HIS A 252 8.02 -0.74 -17.44
C HIS A 252 8.32 -2.09 -16.77
N VAL A 253 9.35 -2.14 -15.94
CA VAL A 253 9.83 -3.39 -15.34
C VAL A 253 9.30 -3.51 -13.92
N SER A 254 8.51 -4.57 -13.69
CA SER A 254 7.92 -4.96 -12.41
C SER A 254 8.50 -6.28 -11.91
N ARG A 255 7.87 -6.93 -10.94
CA ARG A 255 8.32 -8.21 -10.36
C ARG A 255 7.14 -9.05 -9.91
N ALA A 256 7.32 -10.37 -9.95
CA ALA A 256 6.47 -11.42 -9.41
C ALA A 256 5.12 -11.64 -10.11
N VAL A 257 4.55 -12.79 -9.85
CA VAL A 257 3.17 -13.16 -10.17
C VAL A 257 2.34 -13.25 -8.88
N HIS A 258 1.02 -13.31 -8.98
CA HIS A 258 0.10 -13.20 -7.84
C HIS A 258 0.31 -14.23 -6.70
N ILE A 259 0.89 -15.40 -6.98
CA ILE A 259 1.26 -16.37 -5.92
C ILE A 259 2.40 -15.85 -5.03
N LYS A 260 3.10 -14.80 -5.49
CA LYS A 260 4.19 -14.11 -4.80
C LYS A 260 3.89 -12.62 -4.69
N ASP A 261 2.66 -12.29 -4.31
CA ASP A 261 2.15 -10.94 -4.24
C ASP A 261 2.89 -10.06 -3.23
N GLU A 262 3.57 -10.65 -2.26
CA GLU A 262 4.48 -9.97 -1.34
C GLU A 262 5.64 -9.23 -2.05
N PHE A 263 5.96 -9.55 -3.30
CA PHE A 263 6.89 -8.78 -4.14
C PHE A 263 6.19 -7.77 -5.04
N MET A 264 4.92 -8.00 -5.39
CA MET A 264 4.14 -7.01 -6.14
C MET A 264 3.75 -5.82 -5.26
N TRP A 265 3.42 -6.08 -4.02
CA TRP A 265 3.05 -5.08 -3.00
C TRP A 265 3.96 -5.16 -1.79
N ALA A 266 5.26 -5.03 -2.01
CA ALA A 266 6.29 -5.21 -0.99
C ALA A 266 5.92 -4.56 0.35
N PRO A 267 5.83 -5.35 1.45
CA PRO A 267 5.59 -4.84 2.80
C PRO A 267 6.81 -4.10 3.35
N THR A 268 6.68 -3.56 4.55
CA THR A 268 7.73 -2.73 5.16
C THR A 268 9.07 -3.43 5.34
N VAL A 269 9.10 -4.75 5.49
CA VAL A 269 10.33 -5.55 5.64
C VAL A 269 11.17 -5.64 4.36
N ILE A 270 10.58 -5.40 3.18
CA ILE A 270 11.31 -5.37 1.91
C ILE A 270 11.82 -3.94 1.67
N HIS A 271 13.12 -3.77 1.48
CA HIS A 271 13.72 -2.44 1.24
C HIS A 271 13.28 -1.80 -0.08
N GLY A 272 13.40 -0.47 -0.19
CA GLY A 272 13.15 0.26 -1.43
C GLY A 272 14.13 -0.14 -2.53
N GLY A 273 13.66 -0.18 -3.79
CA GLY A 273 14.50 -0.53 -4.94
C GLY A 273 14.94 -1.99 -5.00
N PHE A 274 14.21 -2.91 -4.37
CA PHE A 274 14.54 -4.34 -4.26
C PHE A 274 14.69 -5.07 -5.61
N SER A 275 14.26 -4.47 -6.73
CA SER A 275 14.43 -4.99 -8.10
C SER A 275 15.48 -4.23 -8.91
N ALA A 276 16.27 -3.35 -8.28
CA ALA A 276 17.17 -2.44 -8.99
C ALA A 276 18.25 -3.15 -9.82
N ALA A 277 18.76 -4.28 -9.33
CA ALA A 277 19.80 -5.07 -10.02
C ALA A 277 19.23 -5.73 -11.29
N GLU A 278 18.07 -6.37 -11.19
CA GLU A 278 17.42 -7.03 -12.33
C GLU A 278 16.92 -6.01 -13.37
N VAL A 279 16.44 -4.84 -12.92
CA VAL A 279 16.08 -3.75 -13.83
C VAL A 279 17.29 -3.25 -14.62
N GLU A 280 18.45 -3.10 -13.95
CA GLU A 280 19.70 -2.70 -14.60
C GLU A 280 20.14 -3.72 -15.66
N GLU A 281 19.99 -5.02 -15.40
CA GLU A 281 20.31 -6.06 -16.38
C GLU A 281 19.41 -5.97 -17.61
N ILE A 282 18.09 -5.79 -17.40
CA ILE A 282 17.14 -5.59 -18.49
C ILE A 282 17.45 -4.30 -19.26
N LYS A 283 17.79 -3.21 -18.56
CA LYS A 283 18.17 -1.93 -19.21
C LYS A 283 19.38 -2.09 -20.12
N ARG A 284 20.34 -2.92 -19.77
CA ARG A 284 21.51 -3.21 -20.63
C ARG A 284 21.15 -3.99 -21.91
N ALA A 285 20.02 -4.70 -21.91
CA ALA A 285 19.57 -5.49 -23.05
C ALA A 285 18.75 -4.68 -24.09
N VAL A 286 18.34 -3.44 -23.76
CA VAL A 286 17.50 -2.61 -24.61
C VAL A 286 18.01 -1.17 -24.71
N ASN A 287 17.65 -0.48 -25.81
CA ASN A 287 17.97 0.94 -26.04
C ASN A 287 16.79 1.87 -25.72
N ILE A 288 15.57 1.35 -25.69
CA ILE A 288 14.37 2.11 -25.33
C ILE A 288 14.39 2.52 -23.85
N PRO A 289 13.66 3.59 -23.48
CA PRO A 289 13.52 4.01 -22.09
C PRO A 289 12.93 2.91 -21.20
N VAL A 290 13.52 2.74 -20.00
CA VAL A 290 13.10 1.78 -18.98
C VAL A 290 12.62 2.50 -17.74
N ILE A 291 11.39 2.19 -17.33
CA ILE A 291 10.77 2.64 -16.08
C ILE A 291 10.99 1.55 -15.02
N THR A 292 11.61 1.90 -13.90
CA THR A 292 11.75 1.00 -12.74
C THR A 292 10.63 1.22 -11.73
N VAL A 293 10.16 0.15 -11.08
CA VAL A 293 9.26 0.18 -9.93
C VAL A 293 9.70 -0.83 -8.88
N GLY A 294 9.52 -0.50 -7.61
CA GLY A 294 9.92 -1.39 -6.50
C GLY A 294 10.07 -0.63 -5.19
N ARG A 295 8.97 -0.13 -4.61
CA ARG A 295 8.95 0.54 -3.31
C ARG A 295 9.91 1.75 -3.21
N TYR A 296 10.06 2.52 -4.28
CA TYR A 296 10.76 3.80 -4.21
C TYR A 296 9.93 4.81 -3.41
N THR A 297 10.51 5.39 -2.37
CA THR A 297 9.89 6.38 -1.47
C THR A 297 10.68 7.68 -1.39
N GLU A 298 11.96 7.64 -1.76
CA GLU A 298 12.90 8.74 -1.64
C GLU A 298 13.42 9.20 -3.00
N PRO A 299 13.41 10.52 -3.29
CA PRO A 299 13.92 11.06 -4.55
C PRO A 299 15.45 10.90 -4.69
N GLN A 300 16.18 10.77 -3.57
CA GLN A 300 17.63 10.57 -3.57
C GLN A 300 18.03 9.26 -4.25
N PHE A 301 17.34 8.17 -3.92
CA PHE A 301 17.61 6.88 -4.53
C PHE A 301 17.19 6.86 -6.01
N ALA A 302 16.06 7.50 -6.32
CA ALA A 302 15.62 7.65 -7.72
C ALA A 302 16.63 8.46 -8.56
N GLU A 303 17.16 9.56 -8.04
CA GLU A 303 18.23 10.33 -8.68
C GLU A 303 19.45 9.46 -9.00
N LEU A 304 19.86 8.59 -8.06
CA LEU A 304 20.98 7.68 -8.25
C LEU A 304 20.70 6.68 -9.38
N MET A 305 19.52 6.05 -9.40
CA MET A 305 19.14 5.10 -10.44
C MET A 305 19.23 5.70 -11.85
N VAL A 306 18.71 6.93 -12.02
CA VAL A 306 18.73 7.64 -13.30
C VAL A 306 20.13 8.13 -13.65
N LYS A 307 20.85 8.73 -12.70
CA LYS A 307 22.19 9.29 -12.91
C LYS A 307 23.21 8.24 -13.31
N GLU A 308 23.11 7.03 -12.74
CA GLU A 308 23.99 5.91 -13.05
C GLU A 308 23.55 5.12 -14.31
N GLY A 309 22.43 5.51 -14.95
CA GLY A 309 21.91 4.84 -16.13
C GLY A 309 21.34 3.45 -15.88
N ARG A 310 20.97 3.14 -14.62
CA ARG A 310 20.38 1.87 -14.21
C ARG A 310 18.91 1.76 -14.58
N ALA A 311 18.24 2.90 -14.73
CA ALA A 311 16.91 3.08 -15.29
C ALA A 311 16.79 4.49 -15.87
N ASP A 312 15.79 4.74 -16.72
CA ASP A 312 15.56 6.07 -17.32
C ASP A 312 14.50 6.86 -16.58
N LEU A 313 13.50 6.20 -15.98
CA LEU A 313 12.44 6.80 -15.18
C LEU A 313 12.19 5.93 -13.94
N VAL A 314 11.65 6.54 -12.90
CA VAL A 314 11.32 5.86 -11.63
C VAL A 314 9.85 6.04 -11.31
N ALA A 315 9.18 4.91 -11.05
CA ALA A 315 7.77 4.89 -10.71
C ALA A 315 7.56 4.85 -9.18
N PHE A 316 6.80 5.83 -8.69
CA PHE A 316 6.44 6.00 -7.29
C PHE A 316 4.97 5.61 -7.08
N GLY A 317 4.73 4.31 -6.85
CA GLY A 317 3.37 3.80 -6.65
C GLY A 317 2.76 4.33 -5.35
N ARG A 318 2.85 3.56 -4.29
CA ARG A 318 2.26 3.90 -2.98
C ARG A 318 2.80 5.20 -2.39
N GLN A 319 4.00 5.63 -2.79
CA GLN A 319 4.52 6.95 -2.39
C GLN A 319 3.68 8.09 -2.97
N SER A 320 3.16 7.97 -4.21
CA SER A 320 2.24 8.96 -4.77
C SER A 320 0.84 8.94 -4.13
N LEU A 321 0.48 7.87 -3.42
CA LEU A 321 -0.70 7.82 -2.55
C LEU A 321 -0.45 8.59 -1.25
N ALA A 322 0.72 8.38 -0.65
CA ALA A 322 1.12 9.03 0.58
C ALA A 322 1.40 10.54 0.37
N ASP A 323 2.04 10.89 -0.73
CA ASP A 323 2.38 12.28 -1.07
C ASP A 323 2.25 12.54 -2.58
N PRO A 324 1.10 13.02 -3.04
CA PRO A 324 0.91 13.38 -4.44
C PRO A 324 1.80 14.54 -4.91
N ALA A 325 2.30 15.38 -3.99
CA ALA A 325 3.14 16.54 -4.28
C ALA A 325 4.65 16.27 -4.14
N MET A 326 5.06 15.01 -4.00
CA MET A 326 6.46 14.61 -3.81
C MET A 326 7.43 15.20 -4.85
N PRO A 327 7.17 15.18 -6.19
CA PRO A 327 8.10 15.75 -7.15
C PRO A 327 8.29 17.27 -6.96
N LYS A 328 7.21 18.01 -6.70
CA LYS A 328 7.27 19.44 -6.44
C LYS A 328 8.06 19.77 -5.17
N LYS A 329 7.84 19.00 -4.10
CA LYS A 329 8.62 19.13 -2.85
C LYS A 329 10.11 18.82 -3.07
N ALA A 330 10.43 17.80 -3.90
CA ALA A 330 11.81 17.51 -4.30
C ALA A 330 12.44 18.63 -5.10
N GLN A 331 11.71 19.22 -6.05
CA GLN A 331 12.17 20.36 -6.87
C GLN A 331 12.48 21.59 -6.02
N GLU A 332 11.66 21.85 -5.01
CA GLU A 332 11.79 22.96 -4.06
C GLU A 332 12.73 22.64 -2.89
N GLU A 333 13.37 21.47 -2.88
CA GLU A 333 14.29 20.97 -1.83
C GLU A 333 13.66 20.88 -0.43
N ARG A 334 12.33 20.75 -0.36
CA ARG A 334 11.52 20.62 0.86
C ARG A 334 11.31 19.15 1.23
N LEU A 335 12.38 18.40 1.45
CA LEU A 335 12.32 16.94 1.68
C LEU A 335 11.65 16.59 3.02
N GLU A 336 11.79 17.45 4.03
CA GLU A 336 11.18 17.25 5.35
C GLU A 336 9.65 17.37 5.32
N ASP A 337 9.10 18.07 4.30
CA ASP A 337 7.66 18.19 4.08
C ASP A 337 7.03 16.95 3.44
N MET A 338 7.83 15.98 2.99
CA MET A 338 7.32 14.79 2.33
C MET A 338 6.65 13.86 3.32
N THR A 339 5.44 13.41 2.97
CA THR A 339 4.73 12.36 3.69
C THR A 339 5.18 11.00 3.16
N PRO A 340 5.82 10.14 3.97
CA PRO A 340 6.37 8.88 3.49
C PRO A 340 5.31 7.78 3.37
N CYS A 341 5.44 6.93 2.37
CA CYS A 341 4.76 5.64 2.36
C CYS A 341 5.53 4.65 3.25
N ILE A 342 4.90 4.14 4.29
CA ILE A 342 5.49 3.17 5.22
C ILE A 342 5.19 1.71 4.87
N ALA A 343 4.68 1.45 3.67
CA ALA A 343 4.35 0.11 3.16
C ALA A 343 3.49 -0.76 4.11
N CYS A 344 2.58 -0.12 4.86
CA CYS A 344 1.69 -0.78 5.83
C CYS A 344 0.58 -1.62 5.19
N LEU A 345 0.27 -1.41 3.91
CA LEU A 345 -0.75 -2.09 3.09
C LEU A 345 -2.21 -1.95 3.57
N GLN A 346 -2.47 -1.28 4.69
CA GLN A 346 -3.78 -1.26 5.37
C GLN A 346 -4.90 -0.61 4.54
N GLY A 347 -4.64 0.54 3.93
CA GLY A 347 -5.66 1.32 3.23
C GLY A 347 -5.62 1.20 1.70
N CYS A 348 -4.48 0.84 1.13
CA CYS A 348 -4.33 0.65 -0.32
C CYS A 348 -4.62 -0.81 -0.73
N VAL A 349 -3.74 -1.76 -0.41
CA VAL A 349 -3.85 -3.15 -0.87
C VAL A 349 -5.04 -3.86 -0.23
N ALA A 350 -5.19 -3.79 1.09
CA ALA A 350 -6.30 -4.46 1.77
C ALA A 350 -7.67 -3.94 1.30
N ASN A 351 -7.84 -2.62 1.11
CA ASN A 351 -9.08 -2.07 0.58
C ASN A 351 -9.32 -2.46 -0.88
N MET A 352 -8.26 -2.45 -1.70
CA MET A 352 -8.36 -2.86 -3.11
C MET A 352 -8.90 -4.29 -3.23
N TYR A 353 -8.36 -5.23 -2.46
CA TYR A 353 -8.83 -6.62 -2.44
C TYR A 353 -10.24 -6.79 -1.86
N ALA A 354 -10.61 -5.96 -0.91
CA ALA A 354 -11.97 -5.92 -0.36
C ALA A 354 -13.00 -5.28 -1.32
N GLY A 355 -12.57 -4.76 -2.48
CA GLY A 355 -13.42 -4.06 -3.43
C GLY A 355 -13.82 -2.64 -3.00
N ASN A 356 -13.17 -2.11 -1.96
CA ASN A 356 -13.39 -0.76 -1.45
C ASN A 356 -12.46 0.26 -2.14
N PRO A 357 -12.85 1.54 -2.21
CA PRO A 357 -11.95 2.62 -2.59
C PRO A 357 -10.69 2.65 -1.73
N VAL A 358 -9.54 2.93 -2.35
CA VAL A 358 -8.28 3.04 -1.60
C VAL A 358 -8.27 4.26 -0.71
N CYS A 359 -7.60 4.15 0.44
CA CYS A 359 -7.24 5.23 1.33
C CYS A 359 -5.80 5.02 1.83
N CYS A 360 -5.25 5.96 2.59
CA CYS A 360 -3.88 5.84 3.07
C CYS A 360 -3.76 6.19 4.55
N LEU A 361 -3.01 5.38 5.30
CA LEU A 361 -2.73 5.62 6.71
C LEU A 361 -1.94 6.92 6.90
N THR A 362 -0.96 7.19 6.04
CA THR A 362 -0.07 8.36 6.17
C THR A 362 -0.62 9.61 5.49
N ASN A 363 -1.64 9.46 4.63
CA ASN A 363 -2.30 10.57 3.94
C ASN A 363 -3.82 10.47 4.10
N PRO A 364 -4.40 11.09 5.13
CA PRO A 364 -5.84 11.04 5.37
C PRO A 364 -6.69 11.75 4.30
N PHE A 365 -6.07 12.50 3.39
CA PHE A 365 -6.76 13.20 2.28
C PHE A 365 -6.97 12.31 1.04
N LEU A 366 -6.31 11.15 0.98
CA LEU A 366 -6.47 10.23 -0.15
C LEU A 366 -7.90 9.68 -0.22
N GLY A 367 -8.54 9.89 -1.36
CA GLY A 367 -9.94 9.53 -1.61
C GLY A 367 -10.91 10.70 -1.43
N HIS A 368 -10.40 11.87 -1.06
CA HIS A 368 -11.18 13.11 -0.86
C HIS A 368 -10.76 14.23 -1.83
N GLU A 369 -9.98 13.92 -2.87
CA GLU A 369 -9.46 14.92 -3.82
C GLU A 369 -10.57 15.62 -4.62
N ALA A 370 -11.74 15.00 -4.78
CA ALA A 370 -12.90 15.62 -5.42
C ALA A 370 -13.64 16.61 -4.50
N GLU A 371 -13.41 16.51 -3.20
CA GLU A 371 -14.00 17.35 -2.15
C GLU A 371 -12.87 18.00 -1.35
N PRO A 372 -12.18 19.01 -1.89
CA PRO A 372 -11.04 19.61 -1.22
C PRO A 372 -11.43 20.22 0.13
N LEU A 373 -10.52 20.12 1.09
CA LEU A 373 -10.74 20.67 2.42
C LEU A 373 -10.84 22.20 2.35
N GLU A 374 -12.00 22.74 2.71
CA GLU A 374 -12.26 24.17 2.74
C GLU A 374 -11.86 24.80 4.08
N LYS A 375 -11.53 26.10 4.06
CA LYS A 375 -11.32 26.86 5.28
C LYS A 375 -12.66 26.99 6.02
N ALA A 376 -12.61 26.93 7.36
CA ALA A 376 -13.79 27.18 8.18
C ALA A 376 -14.22 28.66 8.03
N GLU A 377 -15.53 28.90 7.89
CA GLU A 377 -16.08 30.26 7.85
C GLU A 377 -15.83 30.98 9.17
N GLU A 378 -15.98 30.26 10.29
CA GLU A 378 -15.71 30.76 11.65
C GLU A 378 -14.60 29.90 12.29
N PRO A 379 -13.37 30.43 12.41
CA PRO A 379 -12.29 29.75 13.11
C PRO A 379 -12.62 29.53 14.59
N LYS A 380 -12.42 28.29 15.05
CA LYS A 380 -12.65 27.86 16.44
C LYS A 380 -11.33 27.68 17.19
N LYS A 381 -11.39 27.76 18.52
CA LYS A 381 -10.32 27.31 19.42
C LYS A 381 -10.50 25.80 19.65
N VAL A 382 -9.64 24.99 19.04
CA VAL A 382 -9.72 23.52 19.08
C VAL A 382 -8.65 22.96 20.03
N MET A 383 -9.09 22.19 21.01
CA MET A 383 -8.22 21.45 21.94
C MET A 383 -8.15 19.99 21.53
N VAL A 384 -6.95 19.50 21.17
CA VAL A 384 -6.72 18.08 20.89
C VAL A 384 -6.02 17.42 22.06
N ILE A 385 -6.57 16.32 22.58
CA ILE A 385 -6.09 15.63 23.78
C ILE A 385 -5.49 14.28 23.40
N GLY A 386 -4.16 14.17 23.45
CA GLY A 386 -3.37 13.00 23.09
C GLY A 386 -2.56 13.22 21.82
N GLY A 387 -1.24 13.04 21.91
CA GLY A 387 -0.25 13.23 20.85
C GLY A 387 0.07 11.96 20.04
N GLY A 388 -0.85 10.98 20.02
CA GLY A 388 -0.77 9.82 19.14
C GLY A 388 -1.11 10.18 17.69
N VAL A 389 -1.07 9.19 16.77
CA VAL A 389 -1.31 9.42 15.32
C VAL A 389 -2.71 10.00 15.03
N ALA A 390 -3.73 9.63 15.83
CA ALA A 390 -5.07 10.20 15.73
C ALA A 390 -5.06 11.70 16.04
N GLY A 391 -4.50 12.07 17.20
CA GLY A 391 -4.46 13.46 17.63
C GLY A 391 -3.58 14.34 16.77
N LEU A 392 -2.39 13.89 16.38
CA LEU A 392 -1.52 14.60 15.44
C LEU A 392 -2.23 14.84 14.09
N SER A 393 -2.91 13.80 13.57
CA SER A 393 -3.68 13.90 12.32
C SER A 393 -4.82 14.90 12.45
N ALA A 394 -5.62 14.81 13.48
CA ALA A 394 -6.71 15.77 13.73
C ALA A 394 -6.19 17.21 13.90
N ALA A 395 -5.06 17.38 14.58
CA ALA A 395 -4.48 18.70 14.83
C ALA A 395 -4.05 19.40 13.54
N PHE A 396 -3.30 18.73 12.65
CA PHE A 396 -2.90 19.40 11.40
C PHE A 396 -4.09 19.60 10.43
N ILE A 397 -5.09 18.71 10.42
CA ILE A 397 -6.28 18.87 9.57
C ILE A 397 -7.13 20.05 10.06
N ALA A 398 -7.40 20.15 11.36
CA ALA A 398 -8.11 21.29 11.93
C ALA A 398 -7.34 22.61 11.70
N LYS A 399 -6.00 22.58 11.82
CA LYS A 399 -5.16 23.73 11.52
C LYS A 399 -5.22 24.15 10.05
N GLU A 400 -5.23 23.17 9.13
CA GLU A 400 -5.39 23.43 7.70
C GLU A 400 -6.74 24.09 7.39
N ARG A 401 -7.80 23.78 8.14
CA ARG A 401 -9.09 24.47 8.07
C ARG A 401 -9.06 25.92 8.60
N GLY A 402 -7.98 26.32 9.28
CA GLY A 402 -7.80 27.69 9.80
C GLY A 402 -8.12 27.87 11.26
N HIS A 403 -8.39 26.79 12.02
CA HIS A 403 -8.66 26.84 13.44
C HIS A 403 -7.41 27.21 14.28
N GLU A 404 -7.61 27.73 15.49
CA GLU A 404 -6.57 27.86 16.51
C GLU A 404 -6.46 26.52 17.24
N VAL A 405 -5.37 25.78 17.02
CA VAL A 405 -5.22 24.42 17.52
C VAL A 405 -4.14 24.31 18.58
N THR A 406 -4.50 23.74 19.75
CA THR A 406 -3.55 23.33 20.79
C THR A 406 -3.68 21.84 21.03
N LEU A 407 -2.57 21.10 20.88
CA LEU A 407 -2.46 19.67 21.17
C LEU A 407 -1.77 19.48 22.52
N TYR A 408 -2.40 18.72 23.40
CA TYR A 408 -1.88 18.34 24.73
C TYR A 408 -1.48 16.87 24.74
N GLU A 409 -0.26 16.59 25.22
CA GLU A 409 0.25 15.24 25.44
C GLU A 409 0.69 15.06 26.89
N ALA A 410 0.18 14.01 27.53
CA ALA A 410 0.50 13.70 28.92
C ALA A 410 1.94 13.23 29.14
N GLY A 411 2.52 12.59 28.13
CA GLY A 411 3.89 12.09 28.14
C GLY A 411 4.92 13.12 27.64
N ASP A 412 6.14 12.66 27.60
CA ASP A 412 7.32 13.42 27.12
C ASP A 412 7.67 13.13 25.64
N VAL A 413 6.94 12.21 24.99
CA VAL A 413 7.19 11.79 23.61
C VAL A 413 5.88 11.69 22.81
N LEU A 414 5.86 12.25 21.59
CA LEU A 414 4.75 12.15 20.65
C LEU A 414 4.77 10.80 19.88
N GLY A 415 3.62 10.42 19.32
CA GLY A 415 3.45 9.23 18.48
C GLY A 415 2.64 8.11 19.13
N GLY A 416 2.43 8.15 20.45
CA GLY A 416 1.61 7.17 21.18
C GLY A 416 2.07 5.72 20.95
N ASN A 417 1.12 4.78 20.94
CA ASN A 417 1.42 3.35 20.73
C ASN A 417 2.01 3.04 19.34
N MET A 418 1.82 3.92 18.34
CA MET A 418 2.42 3.71 17.01
C MET A 418 3.95 3.78 17.06
N ARG A 419 4.53 4.48 18.03
CA ARG A 419 5.98 4.51 18.26
C ARG A 419 6.52 3.12 18.63
N LEU A 420 5.79 2.38 19.45
CA LEU A 420 6.17 1.02 19.85
C LEU A 420 6.10 0.03 18.68
N ALA A 421 5.20 0.25 17.74
CA ALA A 421 5.08 -0.57 16.54
C ALA A 421 6.27 -0.44 15.56
N ALA A 422 7.19 0.51 15.78
CA ALA A 422 8.39 0.68 14.98
C ALA A 422 9.58 -0.21 15.40
N TYR A 423 9.53 -0.79 16.61
CA TYR A 423 10.65 -1.57 17.15
C TYR A 423 10.82 -2.99 16.58
N PRO A 424 9.73 -3.73 16.26
CA PRO A 424 9.86 -5.05 15.65
C PRO A 424 10.65 -5.03 14.34
N PRO A 425 11.28 -6.15 13.96
CA PRO A 425 12.11 -6.25 12.76
C PRO A 425 11.44 -5.69 11.50
N GLY A 426 12.21 -4.94 10.70
CA GLY A 426 11.76 -4.38 9.41
C GLY A 426 10.71 -3.26 9.48
N LYS A 427 10.36 -2.73 10.66
CA LYS A 427 9.28 -1.74 10.85
C LYS A 427 9.74 -0.29 11.08
N GLY A 428 11.02 -0.01 10.93
CA GLY A 428 11.59 1.32 11.17
C GLY A 428 10.95 2.47 10.40
N ASP A 429 10.36 2.22 9.23
CA ASP A 429 9.64 3.22 8.42
C ASP A 429 8.46 3.89 9.14
N ILE A 430 7.89 3.22 10.15
CA ILE A 430 6.82 3.79 10.99
C ILE A 430 7.29 5.08 11.68
N THR A 431 8.56 5.13 12.08
CA THR A 431 9.18 6.33 12.67
C THR A 431 9.11 7.53 11.71
N ASN A 432 9.29 7.29 10.40
CA ASN A 432 9.23 8.36 9.41
C ASN A 432 7.82 8.98 9.30
N MET A 433 6.76 8.17 9.43
CA MET A 433 5.38 8.67 9.48
C MET A 433 5.17 9.58 10.70
N ILE A 434 5.58 9.14 11.89
CA ILE A 434 5.42 9.92 13.13
C ILE A 434 6.17 11.25 13.02
N ARG A 435 7.42 11.22 12.54
CA ARG A 435 8.23 12.43 12.30
C ARG A 435 7.56 13.38 11.32
N SER A 436 7.00 12.87 10.22
CA SER A 436 6.28 13.68 9.22
C SER A 436 5.05 14.36 9.83
N TYR A 437 4.29 13.67 10.67
CA TYR A 437 3.11 14.24 11.35
C TYR A 437 3.49 15.31 12.37
N ILE A 438 4.53 15.07 13.18
CA ILE A 438 5.07 16.06 14.12
C ILE A 438 5.56 17.29 13.37
N HIS A 439 6.38 17.09 12.31
CA HIS A 439 6.89 18.17 11.48
C HIS A 439 5.75 19.03 10.89
N ARG A 440 4.71 18.37 10.36
CA ARG A 440 3.56 19.07 9.80
C ARG A 440 2.83 19.91 10.86
N CYS A 441 2.55 19.34 12.03
CA CYS A 441 1.94 20.10 13.13
C CYS A 441 2.78 21.34 13.50
N GLN A 442 4.09 21.18 13.66
CA GLN A 442 5.00 22.27 14.01
C GLN A 442 5.07 23.34 12.92
N LYS A 443 5.24 22.92 11.67
CA LYS A 443 5.30 23.83 10.51
C LYS A 443 4.03 24.63 10.33
N ASP A 444 2.87 24.00 10.49
CA ASP A 444 1.57 24.63 10.31
C ASP A 444 1.18 25.51 11.52
N GLY A 445 1.99 25.50 12.59
CA GLY A 445 1.79 26.34 13.78
C GLY A 445 0.74 25.79 14.74
N VAL A 446 0.65 24.45 14.89
CA VAL A 446 -0.07 23.84 16.00
C VAL A 446 0.72 24.06 17.29
N LYS A 447 0.08 24.60 18.34
CA LYS A 447 0.70 24.69 19.67
C LYS A 447 0.71 23.31 20.30
N ILE A 448 1.88 22.78 20.63
CA ILE A 448 2.05 21.47 21.27
C ILE A 448 2.49 21.68 22.73
N VAL A 449 1.75 21.08 23.67
CA VAL A 449 2.00 21.14 25.12
C VAL A 449 2.28 19.74 25.61
N MET A 450 3.52 19.47 25.97
CA MET A 450 4.01 18.18 26.45
C MET A 450 3.94 18.10 27.98
N ASN A 451 3.98 16.87 28.52
CA ASN A 451 3.93 16.60 29.97
C ASN A 451 2.71 17.24 30.65
N CYS A 452 1.58 17.27 29.95
CA CYS A 452 0.34 17.91 30.43
C CYS A 452 -0.85 16.97 30.28
N GLU A 453 -1.25 16.33 31.38
CA GLU A 453 -2.49 15.57 31.43
C GLU A 453 -3.66 16.55 31.53
N VAL A 454 -4.56 16.50 30.53
CA VAL A 454 -5.73 17.39 30.51
C VAL A 454 -6.77 16.96 31.55
N THR A 455 -7.20 17.93 32.34
CA THR A 455 -8.26 17.76 33.35
C THR A 455 -9.47 18.63 32.99
N PRO A 456 -10.67 18.36 33.59
CA PRO A 456 -11.83 19.23 33.41
C PRO A 456 -11.57 20.69 33.84
N GLU A 457 -10.67 20.91 34.83
CA GLU A 457 -10.29 22.24 35.31
C GLU A 457 -9.52 23.01 34.25
N LEU A 458 -8.55 22.35 33.58
CA LEU A 458 -7.78 22.97 32.46
C LEU A 458 -8.72 23.32 31.31
N ILE A 459 -9.70 22.49 30.98
CA ILE A 459 -10.69 22.77 29.94
C ILE A 459 -11.54 24.00 30.27
N LYS A 460 -11.95 24.16 31.54
CA LYS A 460 -12.69 25.34 32.05
C LYS A 460 -11.85 26.62 31.96
N GLU A 461 -10.54 26.51 32.19
CA GLU A 461 -9.59 27.63 32.09
C GLU A 461 -9.35 28.03 30.64
N GLU A 462 -9.05 27.06 29.77
CA GLU A 462 -8.74 27.26 28.36
C GLU A 462 -9.95 27.64 27.50
N LYS A 463 -11.16 27.21 27.90
CA LYS A 463 -12.42 27.50 27.20
C LYS A 463 -12.38 27.23 25.70
N PRO A 464 -12.07 26.01 25.27
CA PRO A 464 -12.10 25.65 23.85
C PRO A 464 -13.54 25.63 23.32
N ASP A 465 -13.72 25.98 22.04
CA ASP A 465 -14.98 25.83 21.33
C ASP A 465 -15.27 24.35 20.97
N SER A 466 -14.20 23.60 20.67
CA SER A 466 -14.27 22.18 20.34
C SER A 466 -13.12 21.41 21.01
N VAL A 467 -13.43 20.20 21.48
CA VAL A 467 -12.46 19.25 22.05
C VAL A 467 -12.45 17.96 21.26
N ILE A 468 -11.25 17.51 20.87
CA ILE A 468 -11.02 16.20 20.25
C ILE A 468 -10.27 15.31 21.24
N ILE A 469 -10.92 14.25 21.73
CA ILE A 469 -10.34 13.26 22.64
C ILE A 469 -9.69 12.15 21.80
N ALA A 470 -8.37 12.07 21.83
CA ALA A 470 -7.54 11.08 21.14
C ALA A 470 -6.59 10.37 22.12
N THR A 471 -7.08 10.06 23.31
CA THR A 471 -6.31 9.52 24.45
C THR A 471 -5.88 8.06 24.28
N GLY A 472 -6.31 7.41 23.19
CA GLY A 472 -5.80 6.12 22.75
C GLY A 472 -6.30 4.93 23.58
N SER A 473 -5.41 3.98 23.80
CA SER A 473 -5.71 2.70 24.46
C SER A 473 -4.63 2.32 25.46
N LYS A 474 -4.99 1.43 26.39
CA LYS A 474 -4.09 0.81 27.37
C LYS A 474 -4.13 -0.71 27.22
N THR A 475 -3.08 -1.39 27.67
CA THR A 475 -3.01 -2.86 27.66
C THR A 475 -4.26 -3.47 28.31
N LEU A 476 -4.84 -4.46 27.63
CA LEU A 476 -5.98 -5.22 28.15
C LEU A 476 -5.51 -6.15 29.28
N ILE A 477 -6.07 -5.97 30.46
CA ILE A 477 -5.86 -6.86 31.60
C ILE A 477 -7.17 -7.61 31.85
N LEU A 478 -7.16 -8.91 31.58
CA LEU A 478 -8.30 -9.80 31.85
C LEU A 478 -8.29 -10.26 33.32
N PRO A 479 -9.43 -10.63 33.88
CA PRO A 479 -9.51 -11.12 35.26
C PRO A 479 -9.05 -12.58 35.35
N ILE A 480 -7.74 -12.81 35.12
CA ILE A 480 -7.11 -14.14 35.23
C ILE A 480 -6.27 -14.16 36.52
N GLU A 481 -6.32 -15.26 37.27
CA GLU A 481 -5.56 -15.42 38.50
C GLU A 481 -4.07 -15.20 38.26
N GLY A 482 -3.45 -14.34 39.07
CA GLY A 482 -2.01 -14.07 39.02
C GLY A 482 -1.56 -13.07 37.96
N ILE A 483 -2.44 -12.49 37.14
CA ILE A 483 -2.07 -11.54 36.05
C ILE A 483 -1.46 -10.23 36.58
N ASP A 484 -1.78 -9.87 37.84
CA ASP A 484 -1.29 -8.67 38.53
C ASP A 484 0.07 -8.89 39.22
N ASN A 485 0.67 -10.09 39.07
CA ASN A 485 2.02 -10.35 39.59
C ASN A 485 3.03 -9.36 38.96
N PRO A 486 3.80 -8.60 39.79
CA PRO A 486 4.76 -7.60 39.30
C PRO A 486 5.92 -8.19 38.46
N ALA A 487 6.11 -9.52 38.48
CA ALA A 487 7.07 -10.21 37.61
C ALA A 487 6.60 -10.25 36.15
N ILE A 488 5.29 -10.17 35.87
CA ILE A 488 4.74 -10.15 34.52
C ILE A 488 5.06 -8.80 33.86
N ILE A 489 5.56 -8.87 32.63
CA ILE A 489 5.97 -7.70 31.85
C ILE A 489 4.89 -7.41 30.80
N HIS A 490 4.40 -6.19 30.72
CA HIS A 490 3.58 -5.78 29.58
C HIS A 490 4.43 -5.65 28.33
N GLY A 491 3.96 -6.16 27.18
CA GLY A 491 4.66 -6.06 25.91
C GLY A 491 4.98 -4.60 25.51
N SER A 492 4.09 -3.67 25.85
CA SER A 492 4.33 -2.23 25.67
C SER A 492 5.51 -1.71 26.50
N ASP A 493 5.67 -2.15 27.74
CA ASP A 493 6.78 -1.71 28.61
C ASP A 493 8.11 -2.33 28.19
N LEU A 494 8.07 -3.55 27.63
CA LEU A 494 9.23 -4.19 27.03
C LEU A 494 9.70 -3.38 25.79
N LEU A 495 8.79 -3.14 24.84
CA LEU A 495 9.10 -2.41 23.61
C LEU A 495 9.52 -0.95 23.89
N ASP A 496 8.99 -0.34 24.96
CA ASP A 496 9.36 1.02 25.38
C ASP A 496 10.69 1.07 26.18
N GLY A 497 11.35 -0.09 26.39
CA GLY A 497 12.60 -0.17 27.13
C GLY A 497 12.49 0.08 28.64
N LYS A 498 11.27 0.09 29.20
CA LYS A 498 11.03 0.26 30.65
C LYS A 498 11.32 -1.00 31.43
N ARG A 499 11.20 -2.16 30.81
CA ARG A 499 11.45 -3.47 31.39
C ARG A 499 12.32 -4.29 30.41
N ALA A 500 13.18 -5.16 30.94
CA ALA A 500 13.99 -6.10 30.15
C ALA A 500 13.49 -7.53 30.37
N ALA A 501 13.57 -8.37 29.35
CA ALA A 501 13.30 -9.80 29.43
C ALA A 501 14.55 -10.62 29.76
N GLY A 502 14.35 -11.78 30.40
CA GLY A 502 15.40 -12.79 30.57
C GLY A 502 15.62 -13.61 29.31
N LYS A 503 16.44 -14.67 29.37
CA LYS A 503 16.84 -15.44 28.18
C LYS A 503 15.70 -16.29 27.62
N LYS A 504 14.91 -16.94 28.47
CA LYS A 504 13.80 -17.79 28.10
C LYS A 504 12.46 -17.09 28.37
N VAL A 505 11.69 -16.80 27.31
CA VAL A 505 10.54 -15.92 27.37
C VAL A 505 9.25 -16.61 26.92
N LEU A 506 8.18 -16.42 27.69
CA LEU A 506 6.83 -16.78 27.28
C LEU A 506 6.06 -15.50 26.90
N VAL A 507 5.60 -15.38 25.66
CA VAL A 507 4.70 -14.32 25.20
C VAL A 507 3.27 -14.84 25.23
N VAL A 508 2.41 -14.20 26.02
CA VAL A 508 0.99 -14.56 26.18
C VAL A 508 0.13 -13.66 25.30
N GLY A 509 -0.48 -14.25 24.26
CA GLY A 509 -1.23 -13.61 23.20
C GLY A 509 -0.45 -13.63 21.88
N GLY A 510 -0.95 -14.36 20.89
CA GLY A 510 -0.36 -14.56 19.55
C GLY A 510 -1.08 -13.75 18.45
N GLY A 511 -1.71 -12.61 18.79
CA GLY A 511 -2.15 -11.63 17.81
C GLY A 511 -0.96 -10.85 17.23
N MET A 512 -1.24 -9.87 16.33
CA MET A 512 -0.21 -9.08 15.65
C MET A 512 0.87 -8.56 16.61
N VAL A 513 0.47 -7.87 17.71
CA VAL A 513 1.42 -7.27 18.67
C VAL A 513 2.27 -8.34 19.37
N GLY A 514 1.65 -9.46 19.77
CA GLY A 514 2.39 -10.55 20.45
C GLY A 514 3.38 -11.24 19.53
N CYS A 515 2.98 -11.51 18.28
CA CYS A 515 3.89 -12.09 17.29
C CYS A 515 5.06 -11.15 16.95
N GLU A 516 4.79 -9.85 16.82
CA GLU A 516 5.82 -8.84 16.58
C GLU A 516 6.76 -8.67 17.78
N THR A 517 6.22 -8.75 19.01
CA THR A 517 7.04 -8.76 20.24
C THR A 517 7.91 -10.02 20.30
N ALA A 518 7.37 -11.18 19.89
CA ALA A 518 8.12 -12.42 19.84
C ALA A 518 9.26 -12.36 18.80
N ALA A 519 9.00 -11.84 17.61
CA ALA A 519 10.01 -11.63 16.57
C ALA A 519 11.12 -10.65 17.04
N PHE A 520 10.73 -9.56 17.71
CA PHE A 520 11.68 -8.60 18.31
C PHE A 520 12.63 -9.26 19.32
N LEU A 521 12.09 -10.15 20.16
CA LEU A 521 12.90 -10.91 21.12
C LEU A 521 13.74 -12.00 20.43
N GLY A 522 13.16 -12.68 19.44
CA GLY A 522 13.87 -13.71 18.66
C GLY A 522 15.08 -13.15 17.92
N GLU A 523 14.96 -11.96 17.30
CA GLU A 523 16.08 -11.24 16.66
C GLU A 523 17.23 -10.96 17.65
N GLN A 524 16.91 -10.79 18.94
CA GLN A 524 17.89 -10.59 20.03
C GLN A 524 18.35 -11.90 20.68
N GLU A 525 18.10 -13.03 20.01
CA GLU A 525 18.54 -14.37 20.43
C GLU A 525 17.90 -14.88 21.74
N HIS A 526 16.71 -14.40 22.13
CA HIS A 526 15.94 -15.00 23.21
C HIS A 526 15.32 -16.33 22.77
N ASP A 527 15.16 -17.30 23.69
CA ASP A 527 14.37 -18.56 23.49
C ASP A 527 12.89 -18.25 23.76
N VAL A 528 12.14 -17.99 22.68
CA VAL A 528 10.78 -17.46 22.76
C VAL A 528 9.74 -18.56 22.51
N THR A 529 8.71 -18.59 23.35
CA THR A 529 7.49 -19.37 23.15
C THR A 529 6.28 -18.42 23.14
N VAL A 530 5.42 -18.53 22.14
CA VAL A 530 4.14 -17.79 22.06
C VAL A 530 3.01 -18.72 22.43
N ILE A 531 2.12 -18.29 23.35
CA ILE A 531 0.87 -19.01 23.66
C ILE A 531 -0.33 -18.21 23.18
N GLU A 532 -1.22 -18.85 22.42
CA GLU A 532 -2.37 -18.21 21.76
C GLU A 532 -3.65 -19.04 21.96
N PHE A 533 -4.76 -18.35 22.24
CA PHE A 533 -6.09 -18.94 22.39
C PHE A 533 -6.65 -19.49 21.06
N ARG A 534 -6.38 -18.82 19.95
CA ARG A 534 -6.81 -19.28 18.61
C ARG A 534 -5.96 -20.44 18.12
N ASP A 535 -6.43 -21.11 17.06
CA ASP A 535 -5.71 -22.24 16.45
C ASP A 535 -4.48 -21.83 15.64
N THR A 536 -4.24 -20.52 15.47
CA THR A 536 -3.09 -19.99 14.72
C THR A 536 -2.65 -18.64 15.28
N VAL A 537 -1.36 -18.37 15.26
CA VAL A 537 -0.78 -17.06 15.58
C VAL A 537 -0.86 -16.11 14.39
N GLY A 538 -0.85 -14.81 14.64
CA GLY A 538 -0.84 -13.77 13.61
C GLY A 538 -2.06 -13.75 12.69
N ALA A 539 -3.22 -14.24 13.14
CA ALA A 539 -4.44 -14.31 12.33
C ALA A 539 -4.99 -12.95 11.89
N ASP A 540 -4.64 -11.89 12.59
CA ASP A 540 -5.03 -10.50 12.32
C ASP A 540 -3.97 -9.71 11.54
N VAL A 541 -2.84 -10.32 11.19
CA VAL A 541 -1.78 -9.72 10.37
C VAL A 541 -2.18 -9.77 8.89
N ILE A 542 -1.93 -8.69 8.15
CA ILE A 542 -2.13 -8.64 6.70
C ILE A 542 -1.24 -9.69 6.03
N HIS A 543 -1.78 -10.39 5.00
CA HIS A 543 -1.16 -11.55 4.37
C HIS A 543 0.32 -11.33 4.01
N GLU A 544 0.63 -10.25 3.32
CA GLU A 544 1.99 -9.96 2.83
C GLU A 544 2.99 -9.69 3.97
N HIS A 545 2.51 -9.13 5.08
CA HIS A 545 3.31 -9.00 6.30
C HIS A 545 3.45 -10.32 7.04
N ARG A 546 2.37 -11.12 7.07
CA ARG A 546 2.35 -12.40 7.78
C ARG A 546 3.35 -13.40 7.21
N VAL A 547 3.55 -13.41 5.88
CA VAL A 547 4.54 -14.28 5.22
C VAL A 547 5.94 -14.08 5.84
N TYR A 548 6.37 -12.84 6.02
CA TYR A 548 7.68 -12.52 6.61
C TYR A 548 7.71 -12.75 8.11
N LEU A 549 6.64 -12.40 8.82
CA LEU A 549 6.56 -12.63 10.27
C LEU A 549 6.64 -14.13 10.62
N MET A 550 6.01 -15.00 9.83
CA MET A 550 6.13 -16.46 10.03
C MET A 550 7.51 -16.98 9.64
N LYS A 551 8.17 -16.34 8.67
CA LYS A 551 9.57 -16.64 8.37
C LYS A 551 10.49 -16.26 9.54
N ASP A 552 10.27 -15.12 10.20
CA ASP A 552 11.00 -14.74 11.41
C ASP A 552 10.79 -15.78 12.53
N PHE A 553 9.57 -16.34 12.67
CA PHE A 553 9.30 -17.41 13.62
C PHE A 553 10.15 -18.66 13.34
N GLU A 554 10.28 -19.05 12.06
CA GLU A 554 11.11 -20.16 11.63
C GLU A 554 12.62 -19.84 11.84
N ASP A 555 13.08 -18.68 11.35
CA ASP A 555 14.49 -18.27 11.39
C ASP A 555 15.02 -18.11 12.83
N TYR A 556 14.18 -17.63 13.75
CA TYR A 556 14.54 -17.43 15.17
C TYR A 556 14.16 -18.60 16.07
N GLY A 557 13.52 -19.65 15.52
CA GLY A 557 13.12 -20.84 16.28
C GLY A 557 12.05 -20.57 17.33
N ILE A 558 11.14 -19.59 17.08
CA ILE A 558 10.05 -19.24 17.98
C ILE A 558 9.03 -20.38 18.03
N LYS A 559 8.73 -20.87 19.24
CA LYS A 559 7.78 -21.96 19.49
C LYS A 559 6.36 -21.44 19.65
N GLU A 560 5.39 -22.24 19.22
CA GLU A 560 3.97 -21.90 19.31
C GLU A 560 3.20 -22.93 20.15
N ILE A 561 2.32 -22.44 21.02
CA ILE A 561 1.30 -23.23 21.74
C ILE A 561 -0.05 -22.58 21.38
N THR A 562 -0.78 -23.20 20.46
CA THR A 562 -2.07 -22.69 19.96
C THR A 562 -3.27 -23.45 20.52
N GLY A 563 -4.50 -22.91 20.38
CA GLY A 563 -5.70 -23.48 20.96
C GLY A 563 -5.67 -23.50 22.50
N ALA A 564 -4.89 -22.63 23.13
CA ALA A 564 -4.54 -22.64 24.52
C ALA A 564 -5.12 -21.43 25.28
N LYS A 565 -6.13 -21.66 26.11
CA LYS A 565 -6.76 -20.64 26.94
C LYS A 565 -6.02 -20.53 28.27
N VAL A 566 -5.27 -19.44 28.47
CA VAL A 566 -4.59 -19.18 29.75
C VAL A 566 -5.60 -18.97 30.85
N CYS A 567 -5.47 -19.73 31.94
CA CYS A 567 -6.36 -19.74 33.09
C CYS A 567 -5.72 -19.19 34.37
N LYS A 568 -4.39 -19.25 34.46
CA LYS A 568 -3.63 -18.77 35.62
C LYS A 568 -2.22 -18.35 35.21
N PHE A 569 -1.74 -17.29 35.81
CA PHE A 569 -0.35 -16.83 35.68
C PHE A 569 0.46 -17.21 36.90
N TYR A 570 1.70 -17.58 36.66
CA TYR A 570 2.75 -17.78 37.64
C TYR A 570 3.90 -16.83 37.36
N GLU A 571 4.83 -16.70 38.27
CA GLU A 571 6.03 -15.87 38.08
C GLU A 571 6.88 -16.33 36.87
N ASP A 572 6.93 -17.65 36.63
CA ASP A 572 7.78 -18.31 35.62
C ASP A 572 6.96 -19.02 34.50
N GLY A 573 5.67 -18.72 34.33
CA GLY A 573 4.85 -19.33 33.30
C GLY A 573 3.35 -19.21 33.51
N VAL A 574 2.60 -20.11 32.88
CA VAL A 574 1.12 -20.13 32.91
C VAL A 574 0.54 -21.53 33.04
N GLU A 575 -0.69 -21.64 33.60
CA GLU A 575 -1.60 -22.76 33.40
C GLU A 575 -2.57 -22.40 32.27
N TYR A 576 -2.82 -23.32 31.35
CA TYR A 576 -3.76 -23.14 30.27
C TYR A 576 -4.61 -24.37 30.03
N GLU A 577 -5.78 -24.19 29.42
CA GLU A 577 -6.75 -25.21 29.06
C GLU A 577 -6.85 -25.33 27.54
N THR A 578 -6.77 -26.54 27.03
CA THR A 578 -6.98 -26.86 25.61
C THR A 578 -8.46 -27.12 25.30
N ALA A 579 -8.84 -27.17 24.02
CA ALA A 579 -10.23 -27.29 23.58
C ALA A 579 -10.96 -28.55 24.09
N ASP A 580 -10.24 -29.60 24.46
CA ASP A 580 -10.75 -30.82 25.08
C ASP A 580 -10.96 -30.71 26.61
N GLY A 581 -10.71 -29.53 27.19
CA GLY A 581 -10.86 -29.24 28.61
C GLY A 581 -9.70 -29.73 29.48
N VAL A 582 -8.61 -30.20 28.89
CA VAL A 582 -7.42 -30.64 29.63
C VAL A 582 -6.57 -29.46 30.03
N ARG A 583 -6.14 -29.42 31.29
CA ARG A 583 -5.25 -28.40 31.82
C ARG A 583 -3.79 -28.82 31.71
N HIS A 584 -2.97 -27.87 31.32
CA HIS A 584 -1.54 -28.02 31.15
C HIS A 584 -0.81 -26.87 31.83
N GLU A 585 0.43 -27.07 32.21
CA GLU A 585 1.32 -26.02 32.67
C GLU A 585 2.48 -25.82 31.70
N SER A 586 2.82 -24.57 31.41
CA SER A 586 4.03 -24.16 30.70
C SER A 586 4.85 -23.30 31.64
N ARG A 587 5.96 -23.82 32.14
CA ARG A 587 6.76 -23.26 33.22
C ARG A 587 8.26 -23.19 32.91
N GLY A 588 8.99 -22.52 33.78
CA GLY A 588 10.44 -22.43 33.72
C GLY A 588 10.92 -21.38 32.70
N TYR A 589 10.19 -20.29 32.56
CA TYR A 589 10.58 -19.11 31.81
C TYR A 589 11.21 -18.08 32.75
N ASP A 590 12.18 -17.32 32.22
CA ASP A 590 12.80 -16.21 32.96
C ASP A 590 11.89 -14.97 32.95
N SER A 591 11.00 -14.87 31.97
CA SER A 591 10.05 -13.77 31.82
C SER A 591 8.76 -14.21 31.17
N VAL A 592 7.62 -13.67 31.64
CA VAL A 592 6.30 -13.80 31.04
C VAL A 592 5.88 -12.42 30.52
N ILE A 593 5.61 -12.33 29.21
CA ILE A 593 5.23 -11.09 28.52
C ILE A 593 3.75 -11.12 28.19
N LEU A 594 2.99 -10.11 28.66
CA LEU A 594 1.57 -9.97 28.38
C LEU A 594 1.32 -9.16 27.11
N SER A 595 0.76 -9.80 26.08
CA SER A 595 0.41 -9.19 24.77
C SER A 595 -1.02 -9.56 24.33
N MET A 596 -1.99 -9.55 25.23
CA MET A 596 -3.39 -9.97 25.00
C MET A 596 -4.25 -8.89 24.31
N GLY A 597 -3.64 -7.79 23.81
CA GLY A 597 -4.32 -6.70 23.13
C GLY A 597 -4.52 -5.46 24.00
N PHE A 598 -5.37 -4.56 23.51
CA PHE A 598 -5.60 -3.24 24.10
C PHE A 598 -7.09 -3.00 24.35
N ARG A 599 -7.40 -2.16 25.33
CA ARG A 599 -8.73 -1.60 25.58
C ARG A 599 -8.69 -0.09 25.40
N ASN A 600 -9.81 0.49 24.97
CA ASN A 600 -9.95 1.94 24.88
C ASN A 600 -9.69 2.64 26.22
N TYR A 601 -9.15 3.86 26.14
CA TYR A 601 -8.93 4.73 27.30
C TYR A 601 -9.54 6.10 27.03
N ASN A 602 -10.69 6.36 27.63
CA ASN A 602 -11.44 7.61 27.52
C ASN A 602 -11.94 8.07 28.91
N PRO A 603 -11.08 8.72 29.68
CA PRO A 603 -11.44 9.14 31.05
C PRO A 603 -12.18 10.47 31.14
N LEU A 604 -12.33 11.21 30.00
CA LEU A 604 -12.74 12.61 30.03
C LEU A 604 -14.15 12.86 29.49
N GLU A 605 -14.60 12.14 28.45
CA GLU A 605 -15.84 12.44 27.70
C GLU A 605 -17.04 12.75 28.62
N GLU A 606 -17.37 11.82 29.52
CA GLU A 606 -18.49 12.00 30.44
C GLU A 606 -18.30 13.16 31.44
N LYS A 607 -17.06 13.54 31.76
CA LYS A 607 -16.75 14.60 32.71
C LYS A 607 -16.82 16.00 32.09
N ILE A 608 -16.73 16.10 30.76
CA ILE A 608 -16.61 17.38 30.06
C ILE A 608 -17.79 17.69 29.12
N LYS A 609 -18.74 16.78 28.97
CA LYS A 609 -19.88 16.92 28.03
C LYS A 609 -20.70 18.21 28.24
N ASP A 610 -20.76 18.72 29.46
CA ASP A 610 -21.46 19.96 29.81
C ASP A 610 -20.52 21.18 29.89
N LEU A 611 -19.23 21.00 29.63
CA LEU A 611 -18.21 22.06 29.75
C LEU A 611 -17.80 22.67 28.42
N VAL A 612 -18.02 21.96 27.31
CA VAL A 612 -17.57 22.35 25.97
C VAL A 612 -18.75 22.30 25.03
N PRO A 613 -18.90 23.27 24.12
CA PRO A 613 -19.98 23.26 23.13
C PRO A 613 -19.95 22.02 22.21
N GLU A 614 -18.75 21.54 21.88
CA GLU A 614 -18.55 20.46 20.92
C GLU A 614 -17.43 19.52 21.40
N THR A 615 -17.74 18.23 21.54
CA THR A 615 -16.78 17.20 21.98
C THR A 615 -16.83 16.01 21.02
N HIS A 616 -15.66 15.57 20.58
CA HIS A 616 -15.47 14.42 19.69
C HIS A 616 -14.50 13.43 20.30
N VAL A 617 -14.72 12.15 20.07
CA VAL A 617 -13.79 11.07 20.44
C VAL A 617 -13.32 10.38 19.17
N ILE A 618 -12.02 10.13 19.05
CA ILE A 618 -11.43 9.49 17.86
C ILE A 618 -10.41 8.41 18.21
N GLY A 619 -10.16 7.53 17.26
CA GLY A 619 -9.16 6.49 17.32
C GLY A 619 -9.43 5.47 18.43
N ASP A 620 -8.36 4.99 19.04
CA ASP A 620 -8.44 3.96 20.06
C ASP A 620 -9.15 4.41 21.35
N ALA A 621 -9.39 5.70 21.54
CA ALA A 621 -10.22 6.20 22.64
C ALA A 621 -11.69 5.75 22.50
N ILE A 622 -12.18 5.49 21.27
CA ILE A 622 -13.47 4.85 21.01
C ILE A 622 -13.34 3.34 21.21
N ARG A 623 -12.41 2.73 20.51
CA ARG A 623 -12.16 1.29 20.49
C ARG A 623 -10.78 1.02 19.90
N ALA A 624 -9.99 0.13 20.51
CA ALA A 624 -8.71 -0.30 19.99
C ALA A 624 -8.87 -1.02 18.63
N ARG A 625 -8.23 -0.48 17.58
CA ARG A 625 -8.27 -0.96 16.19
C ARG A 625 -6.94 -0.70 15.48
N ARG A 626 -6.96 -0.66 14.15
CA ARG A 626 -5.76 -0.32 13.35
C ARG A 626 -5.55 1.20 13.31
N ALA A 627 -4.29 1.60 13.14
CA ALA A 627 -3.93 3.01 13.03
C ALA A 627 -4.64 3.73 11.84
N LEU A 628 -4.99 2.99 10.78
CA LEU A 628 -5.78 3.50 9.66
C LEU A 628 -7.15 4.03 10.12
N ASP A 629 -7.84 3.31 11.02
CA ASP A 629 -9.13 3.75 11.56
C ASP A 629 -8.98 5.08 12.29
N ALA A 630 -7.91 5.21 13.07
CA ALA A 630 -7.62 6.41 13.82
C ALA A 630 -7.39 7.66 12.94
N THR A 631 -6.65 7.51 11.83
CA THR A 631 -6.40 8.64 10.90
C THR A 631 -7.62 8.97 10.03
N LYS A 632 -8.45 7.98 9.69
CA LYS A 632 -9.73 8.21 9.02
C LYS A 632 -10.70 8.99 9.89
N GLU A 633 -10.90 8.58 11.13
CA GLU A 633 -11.76 9.29 12.09
C GLU A 633 -11.24 10.71 12.37
N ALA A 634 -9.91 10.88 12.45
CA ALA A 634 -9.30 12.20 12.55
C ALA A 634 -9.69 13.12 11.38
N TYR A 635 -9.67 12.58 10.14
CA TYR A 635 -10.14 13.34 8.97
C TYR A 635 -11.64 13.62 9.04
N GLU A 636 -12.46 12.60 9.30
CA GLU A 636 -13.92 12.72 9.34
C GLU A 636 -14.39 13.77 10.36
N VAL A 637 -13.73 13.86 11.50
CA VAL A 637 -14.04 14.85 12.56
C VAL A 637 -13.44 16.21 12.21
N ALA A 638 -12.12 16.29 12.03
CA ALA A 638 -11.42 17.58 11.90
C ALA A 638 -11.76 18.32 10.60
N SER A 639 -12.23 17.63 9.55
CA SER A 639 -12.70 18.25 8.31
C SER A 639 -14.06 18.93 8.43
N ARG A 640 -14.80 18.72 9.53
CA ARG A 640 -16.16 19.24 9.73
C ARG A 640 -16.29 20.23 10.89
N ILE A 641 -15.28 20.33 11.77
CA ILE A 641 -15.24 21.33 12.84
C ILE A 641 -15.18 22.76 12.24
#